data_950e9a57698fbcd230e3f94c9d014013
#
_entry.id   950e9a57698fbcd230e3f94c9d014013
#
_cell.length_a   1.000
_cell.length_b   1.000
_cell.length_c   1.000
_cell.angle_alpha   90.00
_cell.angle_beta   90.00
_cell.angle_gamma   90.00
#
_symmetry.space_group_name_H-M   'P 1'
#
loop_
_entity.id
_entity.type
_entity.pdbx_description
1 polymer ?
#
loop_
_entity_poly.entity_id
_entity_poly.type
_entity_poly.pdbx_seq_one_letter_code
_entity_poly.pdbx_strand_id
1 'polypeptide(L)'
;MRQYTVTGMTCAACQSHVEKAVAKVPGVSSVAVALLTNSMAVDGTASNEEIIRAVENAGYGARLKGEEKKKSSASEKLAQEAEALADHETPKLKRRLIWSAVFLALLMYITMGHNMLGWPVPAFFDHNHLGLALTEMFLALIVMYVNKDFFLSGGKSLAHGAPNMDTLVALGSGVSFLWSLYVLYEMTYLLTQGTSNADLMGFYHDRLYFESAAMIPALITVGKTLESLSKGRTTDALKSLMRMAPKTAFIEKNGQEVSVAIDEVQPGDIFVVRPGETIPVDGVIIEGTTAADESALTGESVPVDKAEGDPVKAATINRSGFIRARATRVGEDTTFSQIIRMVSDAAATKAPIARIADAVSAVFVPAVIGVAVLVMIVWILLGAPVAKALEYAICVLVISCPCALGLATPVAIMVGSGVGAKNGILFKISESLENAGKIQIVALDKTGTVTEGKPKVTGIYPAGHMTDDELLLLAYSLEWKSEHPLARAVVEKAEERGMSPKETSGFQVLAGNGLAAIMDEDTIHGGSETYISTLADIPQDMTELSRALGGEGKTPIFFERNGIFLGIIAAADVIKKDSAQAVKELQHMGIEVIMLTGDNQRTADAIGKEAGVDRVIAGVLPDGKAAVIKNLQKRGRTAMVGDGINDAPALTGADIGIAIGAGTDVAVDSADIVLMNSRLTDVSAAIRLSRKTLKNIRENLFWAFAYNILLIPVAAGVYPMISINPMWSAAAMALSSVTVCLNALRLNLFKVHDSGKDKPLKKKALLPAEVPGAETGTAIEKKEAAGKERAAIISVEGMTCEICEHHVENALKKIKGVVEAKADHTTGKVNMTCSADPNEETVKKAISEADYIYKGMVFPKEEMKMKETVKIEGMMCGHCEAAVKKSLEAIDGVDRAEVSHETGTAVLTLSKEVADADVRKAVEDKDYKFVSIEK
;
A
#
# COMPACT_ATOMS: atom_id res chain seq x y z
N MET A 1 -14.65 4.85 -8.66
CA MET A 1 -13.87 6.08 -8.87
C MET A 1 -13.95 6.53 -10.32
N ARG A 2 -14.33 7.77 -10.62
CA ARG A 2 -14.36 8.34 -11.99
C ARG A 2 -13.07 9.09 -12.26
N GLN A 3 -12.47 8.91 -13.43
CA GLN A 3 -11.20 9.53 -13.80
C GLN A 3 -11.41 10.67 -14.81
N TYR A 4 -10.69 11.77 -14.62
CA TYR A 4 -10.69 12.94 -15.49
C TYR A 4 -9.26 13.29 -15.90
N THR A 5 -9.11 13.81 -17.12
CA THR A 5 -7.86 14.45 -17.55
C THR A 5 -7.95 15.93 -17.18
N VAL A 6 -6.96 16.47 -16.48
CA VAL A 6 -6.88 17.87 -16.04
C VAL A 6 -5.72 18.56 -16.74
N THR A 7 -5.99 19.70 -17.37
CA THR A 7 -4.98 20.47 -18.12
C THR A 7 -4.70 21.81 -17.47
N GLY A 8 -3.48 22.33 -17.64
CA GLY A 8 -3.06 23.63 -17.12
C GLY A 8 -2.39 23.61 -15.75
N MET A 9 -2.23 22.42 -15.13
CA MET A 9 -1.48 22.30 -13.87
C MET A 9 0.02 22.29 -14.13
N THR A 10 0.77 23.11 -13.39
CA THR A 10 2.24 23.24 -13.55
C THR A 10 3.02 22.89 -12.29
N CYS A 11 2.36 22.82 -11.13
CA CYS A 11 3.02 22.55 -9.84
C CYS A 11 2.04 21.99 -8.79
N ALA A 12 2.58 21.56 -7.64
CA ALA A 12 1.81 21.03 -6.51
C ALA A 12 0.75 22.01 -5.95
N ALA A 13 1.02 23.32 -5.99
CA ALA A 13 0.03 24.33 -5.57
C ALA A 13 -1.20 24.35 -6.48
N CYS A 14 -1.01 24.22 -7.81
CA CYS A 14 -2.10 24.07 -8.79
C CYS A 14 -2.95 22.84 -8.50
N GLN A 15 -2.28 21.70 -8.25
CA GLN A 15 -2.89 20.42 -7.90
C GLN A 15 -3.76 20.56 -6.64
N SER A 16 -3.23 21.12 -5.55
CA SER A 16 -3.97 21.37 -4.30
C SER A 16 -5.15 22.31 -4.50
N HIS A 17 -5.05 23.28 -5.40
CA HIS A 17 -6.13 24.22 -5.71
C HIS A 17 -7.28 23.51 -6.41
N VAL A 18 -7.01 22.67 -7.42
CA VAL A 18 -8.01 21.86 -8.10
C VAL A 18 -8.71 20.91 -7.11
N GLU A 19 -7.94 20.22 -6.25
CA GLU A 19 -8.51 19.33 -5.22
C GLU A 19 -9.49 20.05 -4.30
N LYS A 20 -9.08 21.21 -3.77
CA LYS A 20 -9.94 22.03 -2.90
C LYS A 20 -11.19 22.54 -3.61
N ALA A 21 -11.10 22.87 -4.89
CA ALA A 21 -12.24 23.32 -5.67
C ALA A 21 -13.26 22.19 -5.89
N VAL A 22 -12.79 20.99 -6.27
CA VAL A 22 -13.64 19.82 -6.52
C VAL A 22 -14.19 19.23 -5.21
N ALA A 23 -13.41 19.21 -4.13
CA ALA A 23 -13.87 18.74 -2.81
C ALA A 23 -15.04 19.56 -2.23
N LYS A 24 -15.26 20.79 -2.71
CA LYS A 24 -16.40 21.63 -2.30
C LYS A 24 -17.70 21.31 -3.07
N VAL A 25 -17.63 20.50 -4.11
CA VAL A 25 -18.81 20.13 -4.90
C VAL A 25 -19.68 19.18 -4.08
N PRO A 26 -20.97 19.49 -3.88
CA PRO A 26 -21.89 18.60 -3.16
C PRO A 26 -21.93 17.21 -3.80
N GLY A 27 -21.82 16.16 -2.98
CA GLY A 27 -21.82 14.76 -3.44
C GLY A 27 -20.44 14.22 -3.82
N VAL A 28 -19.35 14.96 -3.69
CA VAL A 28 -17.97 14.44 -3.79
C VAL A 28 -17.53 13.88 -2.44
N SER A 29 -17.25 12.58 -2.39
CA SER A 29 -16.76 11.89 -1.18
C SER A 29 -15.25 11.96 -1.06
N SER A 30 -14.54 11.79 -2.18
CA SER A 30 -13.08 11.93 -2.24
C SER A 30 -12.62 12.43 -3.61
N VAL A 31 -11.50 13.16 -3.60
CA VAL A 31 -10.84 13.63 -4.82
C VAL A 31 -9.33 13.48 -4.67
N ALA A 32 -8.68 12.95 -5.69
CA ALA A 32 -7.24 12.88 -5.79
C ALA A 32 -6.79 13.40 -7.17
N VAL A 33 -5.91 14.38 -7.19
CA VAL A 33 -5.36 14.96 -8.42
C VAL A 33 -3.89 14.55 -8.54
N ALA A 34 -3.46 14.07 -9.71
CA ALA A 34 -2.10 13.65 -9.97
C ALA A 34 -1.45 14.54 -11.05
N LEU A 35 -0.46 15.34 -10.63
CA LEU A 35 0.25 16.25 -11.50
C LEU A 35 1.08 15.53 -12.58
N LEU A 36 1.65 14.34 -12.25
CA LEU A 36 2.51 13.59 -13.17
C LEU A 36 1.75 13.01 -14.36
N THR A 37 0.53 12.55 -14.13
CA THR A 37 -0.33 11.93 -15.13
C THR A 37 -1.37 12.90 -15.68
N ASN A 38 -1.37 14.17 -15.22
CA ASN A 38 -2.40 15.17 -15.53
C ASN A 38 -3.81 14.61 -15.37
N SER A 39 -4.04 13.81 -14.33
CA SER A 39 -5.30 13.13 -14.07
C SER A 39 -5.89 13.50 -12.72
N MET A 40 -7.20 13.33 -12.60
CA MET A 40 -7.94 13.49 -11.36
C MET A 40 -8.90 12.31 -11.21
N ALA A 41 -8.88 11.69 -10.04
CA ALA A 41 -9.82 10.66 -9.66
C ALA A 41 -10.82 11.24 -8.64
N VAL A 42 -12.11 11.06 -8.89
CA VAL A 42 -13.20 11.56 -8.03
C VAL A 42 -14.13 10.42 -7.67
N ASP A 43 -14.46 10.33 -6.39
CA ASP A 43 -15.47 9.41 -5.87
C ASP A 43 -16.64 10.19 -5.26
N GLY A 44 -17.85 9.66 -5.45
CA GLY A 44 -19.07 10.32 -4.98
C GLY A 44 -20.21 10.31 -6.00
N THR A 45 -21.30 11.00 -5.66
CA THR A 45 -22.55 11.05 -6.44
C THR A 45 -22.68 12.31 -7.31
N ALA A 46 -21.76 13.29 -7.18
CA ALA A 46 -21.78 14.54 -7.96
C ALA A 46 -21.79 14.26 -9.48
N SER A 47 -22.41 15.12 -10.28
CA SER A 47 -22.46 14.97 -11.73
C SER A 47 -21.11 15.31 -12.39
N ASN A 48 -20.82 14.73 -13.57
CA ASN A 48 -19.60 15.03 -14.30
C ASN A 48 -19.48 16.51 -14.68
N GLU A 49 -20.62 17.13 -15.04
CA GLU A 49 -20.67 18.54 -15.44
C GLU A 49 -20.31 19.47 -14.28
N GLU A 50 -20.81 19.19 -13.06
CA GLU A 50 -20.50 19.97 -11.86
C GLU A 50 -19.01 19.88 -11.50
N ILE A 51 -18.43 18.68 -11.61
CA ILE A 51 -17.01 18.45 -11.37
C ILE A 51 -16.16 19.22 -12.39
N ILE A 52 -16.46 19.11 -13.69
CA ILE A 52 -15.75 19.81 -14.77
C ILE A 52 -15.85 21.32 -14.56
N ARG A 53 -17.06 21.84 -14.30
CA ARG A 53 -17.28 23.26 -14.04
C ARG A 53 -16.52 23.78 -12.82
N ALA A 54 -16.39 22.98 -11.76
CA ALA A 54 -15.60 23.35 -10.58
C ALA A 54 -14.11 23.48 -10.91
N VAL A 55 -13.56 22.61 -11.78
CA VAL A 55 -12.17 22.70 -12.25
C VAL A 55 -11.98 23.90 -13.17
N GLU A 56 -12.92 24.19 -14.06
CA GLU A 56 -12.88 25.36 -14.96
C GLU A 56 -12.97 26.68 -14.18
N ASN A 57 -13.84 26.75 -13.19
CA ASN A 57 -13.94 27.91 -12.29
C ASN A 57 -12.66 28.14 -11.47
N ALA A 58 -11.89 27.07 -11.21
CA ALA A 58 -10.57 27.17 -10.57
C ALA A 58 -9.46 27.59 -11.58
N GLY A 59 -9.80 27.81 -12.86
CA GLY A 59 -8.85 28.28 -13.88
C GLY A 59 -8.11 27.19 -14.65
N TYR A 60 -8.55 25.92 -14.56
CA TYR A 60 -7.94 24.75 -15.21
C TYR A 60 -8.94 24.07 -16.16
N GLY A 61 -8.48 23.26 -17.09
CA GLY A 61 -9.35 22.48 -17.96
C GLY A 61 -9.57 21.07 -17.41
N ALA A 62 -10.80 20.52 -17.56
CA ALA A 62 -11.06 19.12 -17.20
C ALA A 62 -11.90 18.43 -18.27
N ARG A 63 -11.67 17.12 -18.46
CA ARG A 63 -12.48 16.23 -19.32
C ARG A 63 -12.60 14.87 -18.68
N LEU A 64 -13.76 14.22 -18.78
CA LEU A 64 -13.93 12.85 -18.33
C LEU A 64 -13.09 11.91 -19.19
N LYS A 65 -12.32 11.04 -18.55
CA LYS A 65 -11.50 10.03 -19.23
C LYS A 65 -12.44 8.93 -19.72
N GLY A 66 -12.54 8.74 -21.03
CA GLY A 66 -13.39 7.69 -21.63
C GLY A 66 -14.66 8.18 -22.34
N GLU A 67 -14.93 9.48 -22.42
CA GLU A 67 -16.11 10.02 -23.13
C GLU A 67 -15.94 10.07 -24.67
N GLU A 68 -14.73 9.85 -25.18
CA GLU A 68 -14.50 9.82 -26.63
C GLU A 68 -14.84 8.45 -27.20
N LYS A 69 -16.07 8.34 -27.74
CA LYS A 69 -16.63 7.24 -28.53
C LYS A 69 -16.84 5.91 -27.81
N LYS A 70 -18.07 5.52 -27.61
CA LYS A 70 -18.62 4.22 -27.17
C LYS A 70 -18.16 2.96 -27.95
N LYS A 71 -17.05 3.00 -28.71
CA LYS A 71 -16.51 1.90 -29.52
C LYS A 71 -14.96 1.89 -29.63
N SER A 72 -14.22 2.44 -28.67
CA SER A 72 -12.78 2.22 -28.70
C SER A 72 -12.43 0.83 -28.17
N SER A 73 -11.66 0.09 -28.98
CA SER A 73 -11.17 -1.25 -28.65
C SER A 73 -10.17 -1.22 -27.47
N ALA A 74 -9.92 -2.37 -26.82
CA ALA A 74 -8.96 -2.47 -25.72
C ALA A 74 -7.55 -2.03 -26.16
N SER A 75 -7.15 -2.39 -27.38
CA SER A 75 -5.86 -1.99 -27.96
C SER A 75 -5.78 -0.48 -28.23
N GLU A 76 -6.88 0.15 -28.67
CA GLU A 76 -6.96 1.61 -28.84
C GLU A 76 -6.88 2.33 -27.51
N LYS A 77 -7.49 1.82 -26.44
CA LYS A 77 -7.40 2.38 -25.08
C LYS A 77 -5.97 2.32 -24.55
N LEU A 78 -5.30 1.17 -24.68
CA LEU A 78 -3.89 1.01 -24.31
C LEU A 78 -2.99 1.95 -25.12
N ALA A 79 -3.24 2.10 -26.42
CA ALA A 79 -2.51 3.04 -27.28
C ALA A 79 -2.74 4.50 -26.85
N GLN A 80 -3.98 4.87 -26.49
CA GLN A 80 -4.32 6.21 -25.98
C GLN A 80 -3.69 6.46 -24.61
N GLU A 81 -3.63 5.47 -23.72
CA GLU A 81 -2.94 5.58 -22.44
C GLU A 81 -1.41 5.72 -22.62
N ALA A 82 -0.83 4.95 -23.55
CA ALA A 82 0.58 5.08 -23.90
C ALA A 82 0.90 6.46 -24.48
N GLU A 83 0.00 7.00 -25.32
CA GLU A 83 0.12 8.34 -25.89
C GLU A 83 -0.10 9.44 -24.82
N ALA A 84 -1.01 9.25 -23.88
CA ALA A 84 -1.21 10.17 -22.75
C ALA A 84 0.01 10.22 -21.81
N LEU A 85 0.77 9.13 -21.72
CA LEU A 85 2.06 9.06 -21.03
C LEU A 85 3.23 9.53 -21.91
N ALA A 86 3.01 9.79 -23.20
CA ALA A 86 4.06 10.28 -24.08
C ALA A 86 4.53 11.67 -23.64
N ASP A 87 5.82 11.91 -23.81
CA ASP A 87 6.45 13.17 -23.40
C ASP A 87 6.26 14.24 -24.47
N HIS A 88 5.12 14.94 -24.42
CA HIS A 88 4.82 16.06 -25.32
C HIS A 88 5.39 17.39 -24.83
N GLU A 89 5.81 17.49 -23.54
CA GLU A 89 6.31 18.73 -22.95
C GLU A 89 7.79 18.94 -23.22
N THR A 90 8.61 17.90 -23.12
CA THR A 90 10.08 18.02 -23.32
C THR A 90 10.47 18.60 -24.68
N PRO A 91 9.86 18.24 -25.82
CA PRO A 91 10.20 18.87 -27.10
C PRO A 91 9.89 20.38 -27.15
N LYS A 92 8.77 20.80 -26.54
CA LYS A 92 8.38 22.20 -26.43
C LYS A 92 9.35 22.97 -25.53
N LEU A 93 9.68 22.41 -24.36
CA LEU A 93 10.63 22.99 -23.43
C LEU A 93 12.04 23.08 -24.01
N LYS A 94 12.52 22.06 -24.73
CA LYS A 94 13.82 22.11 -25.42
C LYS A 94 13.87 23.22 -26.46
N ARG A 95 12.82 23.39 -27.26
CA ARG A 95 12.76 24.48 -28.24
C ARG A 95 12.79 25.84 -27.54
N ARG A 96 12.02 26.02 -26.47
CA ARG A 96 12.04 27.26 -25.66
C ARG A 96 13.42 27.50 -25.06
N LEU A 97 14.05 26.47 -24.53
CA LEU A 97 15.38 26.53 -23.93
C LEU A 97 16.43 26.97 -24.96
N ILE A 98 16.42 26.39 -26.16
CA ILE A 98 17.37 26.74 -27.21
C ILE A 98 17.25 28.22 -27.59
N TRP A 99 16.03 28.69 -27.84
CA TRP A 99 15.83 30.12 -28.17
C TRP A 99 16.19 31.03 -27.01
N SER A 100 15.79 30.67 -25.77
CA SER A 100 16.19 31.44 -24.58
C SER A 100 17.71 31.47 -24.42
N ALA A 101 18.41 30.37 -24.64
CA ALA A 101 19.86 30.29 -24.53
C ALA A 101 20.58 31.15 -25.58
N VAL A 102 20.08 31.17 -26.82
CA VAL A 102 20.67 32.01 -27.91
C VAL A 102 20.60 33.50 -27.54
N PHE A 103 19.39 34.00 -27.19
CA PHE A 103 19.23 35.44 -26.87
C PHE A 103 19.88 35.77 -25.53
N LEU A 104 19.88 34.83 -24.57
CA LEU A 104 20.59 35.05 -23.31
C LEU A 104 22.11 35.11 -23.48
N ALA A 105 22.68 34.28 -24.38
CA ALA A 105 24.12 34.34 -24.68
C ALA A 105 24.51 35.68 -25.30
N LEU A 106 23.66 36.26 -26.16
CA LEU A 106 23.86 37.58 -26.71
C LEU A 106 23.78 38.67 -25.62
N LEU A 107 22.79 38.54 -24.71
CA LEU A 107 22.66 39.45 -23.58
C LEU A 107 23.89 39.38 -22.66
N MET A 108 24.33 38.16 -22.30
CA MET A 108 25.51 37.91 -21.46
C MET A 108 26.82 38.38 -22.16
N TYR A 109 26.88 38.34 -23.48
CA TYR A 109 28.01 38.94 -24.22
C TYR A 109 28.14 40.41 -23.94
N ILE A 110 27.02 41.13 -23.88
CA ILE A 110 27.00 42.58 -23.59
C ILE A 110 27.28 42.83 -22.09
N THR A 111 26.46 42.23 -21.22
CA THR A 111 26.48 42.53 -19.78
C THR A 111 27.76 42.08 -19.06
N MET A 112 28.24 40.87 -19.35
CA MET A 112 29.46 40.31 -18.76
C MET A 112 30.66 40.42 -19.72
N GLY A 113 30.49 40.05 -20.98
CA GLY A 113 31.57 40.04 -21.98
C GLY A 113 32.14 41.40 -22.23
N HIS A 114 31.32 42.38 -22.60
CA HIS A 114 31.78 43.72 -22.87
C HIS A 114 32.07 44.48 -21.58
N ASN A 115 31.11 44.58 -20.68
CA ASN A 115 31.20 45.41 -19.49
C ASN A 115 32.26 44.95 -18.47
N MET A 116 32.45 43.63 -18.28
CA MET A 116 33.40 43.11 -17.27
C MET A 116 34.73 42.64 -17.88
N LEU A 117 34.70 42.05 -19.11
CA LEU A 117 35.87 41.45 -19.74
C LEU A 117 36.40 42.26 -20.91
N GLY A 118 35.78 43.40 -21.28
CA GLY A 118 36.22 44.30 -22.35
C GLY A 118 36.11 43.70 -23.77
N TRP A 119 35.19 42.77 -23.99
CA TRP A 119 34.98 42.15 -25.32
C TRP A 119 34.51 43.20 -26.32
N PRO A 120 34.97 43.10 -27.61
CA PRO A 120 34.68 44.09 -28.63
C PRO A 120 33.18 44.17 -28.93
N VAL A 121 32.68 45.40 -29.02
CA VAL A 121 31.33 45.71 -29.52
C VAL A 121 31.45 46.66 -30.73
N PRO A 122 30.38 46.80 -31.53
CA PRO A 122 30.35 47.79 -32.61
C PRO A 122 30.62 49.22 -32.08
N ALA A 123 31.39 50.04 -32.78
CA ALA A 123 31.86 51.35 -32.30
C ALA A 123 30.77 52.32 -31.84
N PHE A 124 29.52 52.18 -32.34
CA PHE A 124 28.40 53.02 -31.88
C PHE A 124 27.90 52.72 -30.44
N PHE A 125 28.29 51.55 -29.86
CA PHE A 125 28.06 51.21 -28.50
C PHE A 125 29.16 51.67 -27.56
N ASP A 126 30.33 52.02 -28.09
CA ASP A 126 31.45 52.42 -27.28
C ASP A 126 31.10 53.69 -26.48
N HIS A 127 31.19 53.63 -25.15
CA HIS A 127 30.73 54.66 -24.22
C HIS A 127 29.23 55.05 -24.32
N ASN A 128 28.40 54.28 -25.07
CA ASN A 128 26.98 54.57 -25.21
C ASN A 128 26.15 53.67 -24.27
N HIS A 129 26.17 53.92 -22.96
CA HIS A 129 25.46 53.14 -21.96
C HIS A 129 23.94 53.10 -22.17
N LEU A 130 23.35 54.17 -22.76
CA LEU A 130 21.91 54.15 -23.07
C LEU A 130 21.59 53.18 -24.23
N GLY A 131 22.45 53.18 -25.29
CA GLY A 131 22.28 52.21 -26.40
C GLY A 131 22.45 50.77 -25.98
N LEU A 132 23.39 50.49 -25.08
CA LEU A 132 23.59 49.18 -24.48
C LEU A 132 22.35 48.77 -23.65
N ALA A 133 21.85 49.61 -22.75
CA ALA A 133 20.67 49.35 -21.93
C ALA A 133 19.41 49.13 -22.77
N LEU A 134 19.20 49.85 -23.87
CA LEU A 134 18.11 49.63 -24.82
C LEU A 134 18.24 48.23 -25.49
N THR A 135 19.45 47.85 -25.87
CA THR A 135 19.69 46.51 -26.49
C THR A 135 19.43 45.41 -25.50
N GLU A 136 19.87 45.55 -24.24
CA GLU A 136 19.58 44.62 -23.16
C GLU A 136 18.08 44.52 -22.90
N MET A 137 17.35 45.63 -22.88
CA MET A 137 15.88 45.64 -22.75
C MET A 137 15.19 44.82 -23.85
N PHE A 138 15.58 45.01 -25.13
CA PHE A 138 15.00 44.27 -26.24
C PHE A 138 15.32 42.77 -26.16
N LEU A 139 16.57 42.41 -25.84
CA LEU A 139 16.96 41.00 -25.67
C LEU A 139 16.22 40.33 -24.49
N ALA A 140 16.10 41.04 -23.35
CA ALA A 140 15.33 40.55 -22.22
C ALA A 140 13.86 40.36 -22.56
N LEU A 141 13.24 41.31 -23.29
CA LEU A 141 11.85 41.21 -23.72
C LEU A 141 11.63 40.01 -24.64
N ILE A 142 12.57 39.66 -25.54
CA ILE A 142 12.48 38.49 -26.41
C ILE A 142 12.52 37.23 -25.54
N VAL A 143 13.45 37.14 -24.58
CA VAL A 143 13.53 35.95 -23.68
C VAL A 143 12.26 35.80 -22.83
N MET A 144 11.72 36.90 -22.30
CA MET A 144 10.45 36.94 -21.57
C MET A 144 9.29 36.50 -22.45
N TYR A 145 9.23 36.94 -23.73
CA TYR A 145 8.19 36.54 -24.67
C TYR A 145 8.28 35.05 -25.05
N VAL A 146 9.49 34.51 -25.26
CA VAL A 146 9.70 33.05 -25.47
C VAL A 146 9.18 32.26 -24.28
N ASN A 147 9.25 32.81 -23.06
CA ASN A 147 8.81 32.22 -21.81
C ASN A 147 7.49 32.81 -21.29
N LYS A 148 6.63 33.37 -22.15
CA LYS A 148 5.38 34.05 -21.80
C LYS A 148 4.42 33.21 -20.95
N ASP A 149 4.49 31.86 -21.05
CA ASP A 149 3.61 30.96 -20.31
C ASP A 149 3.75 31.14 -18.79
N PHE A 150 4.94 31.49 -18.27
CA PHE A 150 5.14 31.78 -16.85
C PHE A 150 4.34 33.00 -16.43
N PHE A 151 4.32 34.06 -17.25
CA PHE A 151 3.60 35.28 -16.94
C PHE A 151 2.09 35.13 -17.06
N LEU A 152 1.62 34.39 -18.08
CA LEU A 152 0.21 34.13 -18.27
C LEU A 152 -0.36 33.22 -17.18
N SER A 153 0.35 32.11 -16.86
CA SER A 153 -0.05 31.15 -15.80
C SER A 153 0.05 31.80 -14.41
N GLY A 154 1.17 32.47 -14.14
CA GLY A 154 1.40 33.16 -12.86
C GLY A 154 0.41 34.28 -12.59
N GLY A 155 0.11 35.11 -13.60
CA GLY A 155 -0.88 36.18 -13.50
C GLY A 155 -2.29 35.68 -13.28
N LYS A 156 -2.72 34.64 -14.00
CA LYS A 156 -4.03 33.98 -13.78
C LYS A 156 -4.13 33.42 -12.37
N SER A 157 -3.12 32.68 -11.89
CA SER A 157 -3.11 32.08 -10.55
C SER A 157 -3.17 33.15 -9.45
N LEU A 158 -2.47 34.25 -9.64
CA LEU A 158 -2.50 35.37 -8.70
C LEU A 158 -3.90 36.02 -8.66
N ALA A 159 -4.52 36.25 -9.84
CA ALA A 159 -5.85 36.83 -9.94
C ALA A 159 -6.94 35.96 -9.28
N HIS A 160 -6.77 34.61 -9.27
CA HIS A 160 -7.68 33.69 -8.59
C HIS A 160 -7.32 33.45 -7.11
N GLY A 161 -6.39 34.23 -6.52
CA GLY A 161 -6.01 34.12 -5.11
C GLY A 161 -5.24 32.84 -4.75
N ALA A 162 -4.70 32.12 -5.75
CA ALA A 162 -3.93 30.89 -5.58
C ALA A 162 -2.54 31.02 -6.22
N PRO A 163 -1.65 31.92 -5.71
CA PRO A 163 -0.33 32.11 -6.29
C PRO A 163 0.46 30.81 -6.31
N ASN A 164 1.09 30.53 -7.44
CA ASN A 164 1.84 29.33 -7.72
C ASN A 164 3.32 29.65 -8.02
N MET A 165 4.09 28.63 -8.41
CA MET A 165 5.49 28.78 -8.83
C MET A 165 5.65 29.81 -9.96
N ASP A 166 4.79 29.74 -10.97
CA ASP A 166 4.87 30.64 -12.13
C ASP A 166 4.63 32.11 -11.71
N THR A 167 3.83 32.32 -10.63
CA THR A 167 3.64 33.64 -10.01
C THR A 167 4.94 34.20 -9.46
N LEU A 168 5.76 33.39 -8.76
CA LEU A 168 7.05 33.83 -8.21
C LEU A 168 8.01 34.23 -9.34
N VAL A 169 8.06 33.44 -10.41
CA VAL A 169 8.87 33.69 -11.61
C VAL A 169 8.41 34.99 -12.29
N ALA A 170 7.10 35.12 -12.50
CA ALA A 170 6.52 36.29 -13.14
C ALA A 170 6.76 37.58 -12.34
N LEU A 171 6.65 37.52 -11.00
CA LEU A 171 6.94 38.63 -10.12
C LEU A 171 8.44 39.00 -10.16
N GLY A 172 9.33 38.00 -9.94
CA GLY A 172 10.77 38.21 -9.92
C GLY A 172 11.29 38.82 -11.24
N SER A 173 10.94 38.21 -12.38
CA SER A 173 11.33 38.67 -13.71
C SER A 173 10.63 39.96 -14.09
N GLY A 174 9.33 40.10 -13.86
CA GLY A 174 8.54 41.27 -14.17
C GLY A 174 8.95 42.50 -13.38
N VAL A 175 9.19 42.36 -12.08
CA VAL A 175 9.66 43.47 -11.24
C VAL A 175 11.07 43.90 -11.64
N SER A 176 11.98 42.97 -11.95
CA SER A 176 13.31 43.28 -12.47
C SER A 176 13.23 44.08 -13.76
N PHE A 177 12.34 43.68 -14.69
CA PHE A 177 12.14 44.38 -15.95
C PHE A 177 11.55 45.77 -15.75
N LEU A 178 10.48 45.94 -14.97
CA LEU A 178 9.81 47.20 -14.73
C LEU A 178 10.71 48.20 -13.98
N TRP A 179 11.49 47.73 -13.01
CA TRP A 179 12.49 48.53 -12.35
C TRP A 179 13.57 49.01 -13.31
N SER A 180 14.12 48.14 -14.13
CA SER A 180 15.13 48.51 -15.13
C SER A 180 14.60 49.52 -16.18
N LEU A 181 13.30 49.33 -16.55
CA LEU A 181 12.63 50.29 -17.42
C LEU A 181 12.51 51.67 -16.76
N TYR A 182 12.17 51.74 -15.45
CA TYR A 182 12.17 52.99 -14.71
C TYR A 182 13.56 53.63 -14.67
N VAL A 183 14.61 52.87 -14.36
CA VAL A 183 16.00 53.37 -14.36
C VAL A 183 16.42 53.85 -15.76
N LEU A 184 16.00 53.16 -16.82
CA LEU A 184 16.27 53.58 -18.19
C LEU A 184 15.62 54.95 -18.51
N TYR A 185 14.38 55.18 -18.05
CA TYR A 185 13.77 56.54 -18.17
C TYR A 185 14.52 57.57 -17.32
N GLU A 186 14.97 57.21 -16.13
CA GLU A 186 15.81 58.11 -15.28
C GLU A 186 17.12 58.46 -16.01
N MET A 187 17.78 57.50 -16.67
CA MET A 187 18.99 57.73 -17.47
C MET A 187 18.72 58.68 -18.66
N THR A 188 17.59 58.53 -19.35
CA THR A 188 17.21 59.43 -20.46
C THR A 188 16.97 60.87 -19.95
N TYR A 189 16.32 61.04 -18.79
CA TYR A 189 16.12 62.32 -18.17
C TYR A 189 17.43 62.98 -17.76
N LEU A 190 18.36 62.21 -17.11
CA LEU A 190 19.67 62.70 -16.69
C LEU A 190 20.52 63.20 -17.89
N LEU A 191 20.43 62.49 -19.02
CA LEU A 191 21.05 62.94 -20.28
C LEU A 191 20.55 64.31 -20.73
N THR A 192 19.24 64.60 -20.57
CA THR A 192 18.69 65.91 -20.95
C THR A 192 19.16 67.04 -19.98
N GLN A 193 19.59 66.68 -18.77
CA GLN A 193 20.17 67.58 -17.79
C GLN A 193 21.69 67.82 -17.96
N GLY A 194 22.32 67.25 -19.00
CA GLY A 194 23.73 67.35 -19.29
C GLY A 194 24.67 66.52 -18.44
N THR A 195 24.15 65.47 -17.80
CA THR A 195 24.93 64.50 -16.99
C THR A 195 26.00 63.85 -17.89
N SER A 196 27.21 63.63 -17.38
CA SER A 196 28.31 63.04 -18.14
C SER A 196 28.06 61.53 -18.37
N ASN A 197 28.62 60.96 -19.44
CA ASN A 197 28.57 59.53 -19.69
C ASN A 197 29.22 58.71 -18.56
N ALA A 198 30.22 59.29 -17.84
CA ALA A 198 30.84 58.64 -16.70
C ALA A 198 29.87 58.46 -15.51
N ASP A 199 29.02 59.46 -15.26
CA ASP A 199 27.98 59.35 -14.20
C ASP A 199 26.88 58.37 -14.59
N LEU A 200 26.51 58.28 -15.87
CA LEU A 200 25.53 57.31 -16.37
C LEU A 200 26.03 55.85 -16.28
N MET A 201 27.35 55.65 -16.29
CA MET A 201 27.98 54.33 -16.10
C MET A 201 27.60 53.74 -14.75
N GLY A 202 27.58 54.53 -13.67
CA GLY A 202 27.13 54.05 -12.34
C GLY A 202 25.66 53.62 -12.32
N PHE A 203 24.76 54.35 -13.01
CA PHE A 203 23.36 53.94 -13.13
C PHE A 203 23.21 52.68 -13.94
N TYR A 204 23.96 52.51 -14.99
CA TYR A 204 23.94 51.35 -15.86
C TYR A 204 24.43 50.07 -15.13
N HIS A 205 25.53 50.12 -14.43
CA HIS A 205 26.11 48.97 -13.78
C HIS A 205 25.41 48.57 -12.48
N ASP A 206 24.99 49.56 -11.66
CA ASP A 206 24.54 49.29 -10.28
C ASP A 206 23.03 49.17 -10.16
N ARG A 207 22.23 49.63 -11.15
CA ARG A 207 20.78 49.73 -11.01
C ARG A 207 19.95 48.98 -12.05
N LEU A 208 20.55 48.53 -13.18
CA LEU A 208 19.84 47.78 -14.21
C LEU A 208 19.83 46.30 -13.90
N TYR A 209 18.68 45.64 -14.09
CA TYR A 209 18.44 44.20 -13.87
C TYR A 209 17.78 43.54 -15.07
N PHE A 210 17.99 44.06 -16.33
CA PHE A 210 17.47 43.42 -17.57
C PHE A 210 18.02 42.01 -17.74
N GLU A 211 19.28 41.76 -17.35
CA GLU A 211 19.89 40.45 -17.37
C GLU A 211 19.15 39.46 -16.43
N SER A 212 18.82 39.95 -15.19
CA SER A 212 18.07 39.16 -14.22
C SER A 212 16.65 38.86 -14.71
N ALA A 213 15.99 39.85 -15.36
CA ALA A 213 14.67 39.68 -15.93
C ALA A 213 14.63 38.55 -17.02
N ALA A 214 15.71 38.45 -17.81
CA ALA A 214 15.85 37.39 -18.82
C ALA A 214 16.35 36.06 -18.25
N MET A 215 17.30 36.11 -17.32
CA MET A 215 17.97 34.92 -16.76
C MET A 215 17.03 34.07 -15.91
N ILE A 216 16.17 34.70 -15.09
CA ILE A 216 15.23 34.00 -14.22
C ILE A 216 14.36 33.01 -15.02
N PRO A 217 13.55 33.43 -16.03
CA PRO A 217 12.72 32.48 -16.77
C PRO A 217 13.54 31.51 -17.62
N ALA A 218 14.73 31.87 -18.09
CA ALA A 218 15.59 30.99 -18.87
C ALA A 218 16.15 29.84 -18.00
N LEU A 219 16.72 30.14 -16.83
CA LEU A 219 17.24 29.12 -15.90
C LEU A 219 16.14 28.23 -15.34
N ILE A 220 14.95 28.79 -15.08
CA ILE A 220 13.79 27.98 -14.67
C ILE A 220 13.35 27.04 -15.80
N THR A 221 13.46 27.47 -17.07
CA THR A 221 13.20 26.62 -18.22
C THR A 221 14.23 25.48 -18.33
N VAL A 222 15.52 25.71 -17.97
CA VAL A 222 16.52 24.64 -17.80
C VAL A 222 16.03 23.63 -16.76
N GLY A 223 15.67 24.11 -15.57
CA GLY A 223 15.16 23.27 -14.48
C GLY A 223 13.94 22.45 -14.91
N LYS A 224 12.93 23.09 -15.52
CA LYS A 224 11.74 22.40 -16.05
C LYS A 224 12.06 21.40 -17.15
N THR A 225 13.04 21.67 -18.00
CA THR A 225 13.46 20.73 -19.06
C THR A 225 14.10 19.48 -18.44
N LEU A 226 14.98 19.63 -17.46
CA LEU A 226 15.59 18.52 -16.74
C LEU A 226 14.55 17.72 -15.93
N GLU A 227 13.59 18.41 -15.34
CA GLU A 227 12.44 17.83 -14.66
C GLU A 227 11.61 16.97 -15.62
N SER A 228 11.24 17.51 -16.78
CA SER A 228 10.47 16.81 -17.81
C SER A 228 11.19 15.57 -18.35
N LEU A 229 12.51 15.68 -18.61
CA LEU A 229 13.35 14.55 -18.98
C LEU A 229 13.38 13.46 -17.90
N SER A 230 13.45 13.86 -16.64
CA SER A 230 13.44 12.91 -15.52
C SER A 230 12.07 12.23 -15.35
N LYS A 231 10.97 12.98 -15.49
CA LYS A 231 9.60 12.44 -15.53
C LYS A 231 9.45 11.43 -16.67
N GLY A 232 9.93 11.73 -17.87
CA GLY A 232 9.91 10.81 -19.00
C GLY A 232 10.58 9.47 -18.68
N ARG A 233 11.76 9.50 -18.04
CA ARG A 233 12.47 8.27 -17.60
C ARG A 233 11.74 7.49 -16.51
N THR A 234 10.97 8.13 -15.65
CA THR A 234 10.19 7.44 -14.62
C THR A 234 8.99 6.70 -15.19
N THR A 235 8.41 7.17 -16.30
CA THR A 235 7.31 6.50 -17.01
C THR A 235 7.79 5.42 -17.98
N ASP A 236 9.10 5.32 -18.26
CA ASP A 236 9.63 4.38 -19.24
C ASP A 236 9.37 2.91 -18.87
N ALA A 237 9.34 2.57 -17.58
CA ALA A 237 9.02 1.22 -17.14
C ALA A 237 7.59 0.82 -17.55
N LEU A 238 6.62 1.70 -17.32
CA LEU A 238 5.22 1.48 -17.69
C LEU A 238 5.05 1.45 -19.22
N LYS A 239 5.69 2.36 -19.95
CA LYS A 239 5.71 2.37 -21.41
C LYS A 239 6.33 1.10 -21.99
N SER A 240 7.39 0.58 -21.35
CA SER A 240 8.03 -0.67 -21.76
C SER A 240 7.06 -1.85 -21.65
N LEU A 241 6.31 -1.93 -20.54
CA LEU A 241 5.25 -2.93 -20.39
C LEU A 241 4.18 -2.77 -21.47
N MET A 242 3.63 -1.57 -21.68
CA MET A 242 2.59 -1.32 -22.69
C MET A 242 3.03 -1.68 -24.12
N ARG A 243 4.32 -1.53 -24.44
CA ARG A 243 4.88 -1.90 -25.77
C ARG A 243 4.97 -3.41 -25.99
N MET A 244 4.93 -4.21 -24.93
CA MET A 244 4.91 -5.69 -25.02
C MET A 244 3.53 -6.24 -25.37
N ALA A 245 2.48 -5.44 -25.29
CA ALA A 245 1.11 -5.86 -25.62
C ALA A 245 1.04 -6.33 -27.07
N PRO A 246 0.55 -7.56 -27.33
CA PRO A 246 0.34 -8.08 -28.68
C PRO A 246 -0.68 -7.23 -29.44
N LYS A 247 -0.49 -7.07 -30.74
CA LYS A 247 -1.40 -6.33 -31.61
C LYS A 247 -2.27 -7.23 -32.48
N THR A 248 -1.79 -8.43 -32.76
CA THR A 248 -2.45 -9.42 -33.62
C THR A 248 -2.36 -10.80 -32.98
N ALA A 249 -3.31 -11.66 -33.33
CA ALA A 249 -3.34 -13.06 -32.96
C ALA A 249 -3.58 -13.93 -34.22
N PHE A 250 -3.02 -15.13 -34.24
CA PHE A 250 -3.39 -16.16 -35.22
C PHE A 250 -4.45 -17.05 -34.58
N ILE A 251 -5.68 -17.01 -35.09
CA ILE A 251 -6.78 -17.85 -34.60
C ILE A 251 -7.18 -18.86 -35.71
N GLU A 252 -7.69 -20.00 -35.25
CA GLU A 252 -8.21 -21.02 -36.16
C GLU A 252 -9.71 -20.79 -36.42
N LYS A 253 -10.06 -20.51 -37.67
CA LYS A 253 -11.44 -20.39 -38.13
C LYS A 253 -11.70 -21.38 -39.27
N ASN A 254 -12.66 -22.27 -39.11
CA ASN A 254 -12.99 -23.31 -40.13
C ASN A 254 -11.81 -24.16 -40.56
N GLY A 255 -10.88 -24.50 -39.67
CA GLY A 255 -9.70 -25.30 -39.92
C GLY A 255 -8.57 -24.56 -40.67
N GLN A 256 -8.66 -23.24 -40.79
CA GLN A 256 -7.60 -22.40 -41.39
C GLN A 256 -7.12 -21.35 -40.36
N GLU A 257 -5.83 -21.14 -40.31
CA GLU A 257 -5.23 -20.09 -39.48
C GLU A 257 -5.44 -18.71 -40.14
N VAL A 258 -6.02 -17.80 -39.40
CA VAL A 258 -6.31 -16.43 -39.83
C VAL A 258 -5.68 -15.45 -38.85
N SER A 259 -4.90 -14.49 -39.35
CA SER A 259 -4.41 -13.39 -38.53
C SER A 259 -5.51 -12.37 -38.34
N VAL A 260 -5.84 -12.09 -37.09
CA VAL A 260 -6.87 -11.12 -36.67
C VAL A 260 -6.27 -10.07 -35.75
N ALA A 261 -6.93 -8.90 -35.63
CA ALA A 261 -6.58 -7.95 -34.61
C ALA A 261 -6.87 -8.55 -33.22
N ILE A 262 -6.09 -8.19 -32.20
CA ILE A 262 -6.22 -8.73 -30.84
C ILE A 262 -7.62 -8.52 -30.26
N ASP A 263 -8.27 -7.41 -30.63
CA ASP A 263 -9.61 -7.02 -30.19
C ASP A 263 -10.74 -7.85 -30.83
N GLU A 264 -10.44 -8.63 -31.86
CA GLU A 264 -11.40 -9.52 -32.53
C GLU A 264 -11.42 -10.94 -31.92
N VAL A 265 -10.44 -11.27 -31.08
CA VAL A 265 -10.37 -12.56 -30.40
C VAL A 265 -11.44 -12.61 -29.32
N GLN A 266 -12.19 -13.74 -29.29
CA GLN A 266 -13.26 -13.99 -28.32
C GLN A 266 -12.88 -15.11 -27.35
N PRO A 267 -13.44 -15.15 -26.14
CA PRO A 267 -13.31 -16.27 -25.24
C PRO A 267 -13.82 -17.57 -25.93
N GLY A 268 -13.00 -18.62 -25.89
CA GLY A 268 -13.29 -19.88 -26.54
C GLY A 268 -12.62 -20.05 -27.90
N ASP A 269 -12.12 -19.00 -28.55
CA ASP A 269 -11.37 -19.11 -29.80
C ASP A 269 -10.07 -19.91 -29.57
N ILE A 270 -9.69 -20.69 -30.56
CA ILE A 270 -8.42 -21.42 -30.58
C ILE A 270 -7.38 -20.55 -31.25
N PHE A 271 -6.32 -20.23 -30.56
CA PHE A 271 -5.18 -19.49 -31.08
C PHE A 271 -3.93 -20.34 -31.15
N VAL A 272 -3.05 -19.97 -32.07
CA VAL A 272 -1.82 -20.69 -32.40
C VAL A 272 -0.63 -19.80 -32.08
N VAL A 273 0.40 -20.36 -31.44
CA VAL A 273 1.65 -19.65 -31.13
C VAL A 273 2.87 -20.50 -31.52
N ARG A 274 3.72 -19.94 -32.37
CA ARG A 274 4.97 -20.56 -32.82
C ARG A 274 6.15 -20.16 -31.94
N PRO A 275 7.26 -20.91 -31.98
CA PRO A 275 8.48 -20.53 -31.27
C PRO A 275 8.94 -19.10 -31.65
N GLY A 276 9.23 -18.30 -30.63
CA GLY A 276 9.62 -16.88 -30.76
C GLY A 276 8.46 -15.90 -30.83
N GLU A 277 7.21 -16.35 -30.94
CA GLU A 277 6.03 -15.49 -30.96
C GLU A 277 5.55 -15.16 -29.53
N THR A 278 4.89 -14.01 -29.40
CA THR A 278 4.26 -13.58 -28.16
C THR A 278 2.87 -14.20 -28.04
N ILE A 279 2.52 -14.73 -26.89
CA ILE A 279 1.18 -15.27 -26.58
C ILE A 279 0.18 -14.11 -26.61
N PRO A 280 -0.88 -14.19 -27.44
CA PRO A 280 -1.74 -13.02 -27.70
C PRO A 280 -2.72 -12.73 -26.59
N VAL A 281 -3.33 -13.73 -25.96
CA VAL A 281 -4.36 -13.64 -24.92
C VAL A 281 -4.14 -14.72 -23.87
N ASP A 282 -4.79 -14.62 -22.71
CA ASP A 282 -4.75 -15.69 -21.73
C ASP A 282 -5.53 -16.90 -22.24
N GLY A 283 -4.98 -18.10 -22.04
CA GLY A 283 -5.60 -19.32 -22.52
C GLY A 283 -5.12 -20.56 -21.79
N VAL A 284 -5.63 -21.72 -22.23
CA VAL A 284 -5.21 -23.06 -21.79
C VAL A 284 -4.73 -23.84 -23.00
N ILE A 285 -3.58 -24.48 -22.90
CA ILE A 285 -3.00 -25.30 -23.95
C ILE A 285 -3.91 -26.52 -24.20
N ILE A 286 -4.33 -26.72 -25.44
CA ILE A 286 -5.12 -27.86 -25.85
C ILE A 286 -4.31 -28.88 -26.67
N GLU A 287 -3.16 -28.48 -27.19
CA GLU A 287 -2.24 -29.33 -27.95
C GLU A 287 -0.83 -28.72 -27.95
N GLY A 288 0.18 -29.55 -27.74
CA GLY A 288 1.57 -29.18 -27.79
C GLY A 288 2.21 -28.87 -26.45
N THR A 289 3.49 -28.58 -26.45
CA THR A 289 4.29 -28.22 -25.30
C THR A 289 5.14 -27.00 -25.59
N THR A 290 5.47 -26.19 -24.58
CA THR A 290 6.28 -24.98 -24.73
C THR A 290 7.12 -24.72 -23.50
N ALA A 291 8.26 -24.04 -23.65
CA ALA A 291 8.91 -23.31 -22.59
C ALA A 291 8.51 -21.82 -22.71
N ALA A 292 7.61 -21.35 -21.86
CA ALA A 292 7.11 -19.98 -21.85
C ALA A 292 8.03 -19.05 -21.05
N ASP A 293 8.53 -17.99 -21.67
CA ASP A 293 9.25 -16.92 -20.97
C ASP A 293 8.24 -15.93 -20.37
N GLU A 294 7.99 -16.08 -19.09
CA GLU A 294 7.11 -15.21 -18.33
C GLU A 294 7.83 -14.02 -17.66
N SER A 295 9.11 -13.77 -18.01
CA SER A 295 9.94 -12.74 -17.35
C SER A 295 9.36 -11.34 -17.41
N ALA A 296 8.55 -11.03 -18.41
CA ALA A 296 7.83 -9.77 -18.55
C ALA A 296 6.80 -9.53 -17.44
N LEU A 297 6.21 -10.61 -16.90
CA LEU A 297 5.16 -10.58 -15.86
C LEU A 297 5.70 -10.89 -14.48
N THR A 298 6.59 -11.87 -14.36
CA THR A 298 7.08 -12.41 -13.10
C THR A 298 8.44 -11.86 -12.69
N GLY A 299 9.21 -11.32 -13.64
CA GLY A 299 10.60 -10.92 -13.45
C GLY A 299 11.59 -12.08 -13.41
N GLU A 300 11.15 -13.34 -13.58
CA GLU A 300 12.01 -14.52 -13.62
C GLU A 300 12.57 -14.77 -15.02
N SER A 301 13.88 -14.95 -15.11
CA SER A 301 14.54 -15.14 -16.41
C SER A 301 14.53 -16.59 -16.91
N VAL A 302 14.10 -17.55 -16.08
CA VAL A 302 14.06 -18.95 -16.45
C VAL A 302 12.70 -19.24 -17.07
N PRO A 303 12.64 -19.73 -18.32
CA PRO A 303 11.38 -20.12 -18.93
C PRO A 303 10.70 -21.26 -18.17
N VAL A 304 9.38 -21.25 -18.14
CA VAL A 304 8.54 -22.24 -17.47
C VAL A 304 8.01 -23.23 -18.49
N ASP A 305 8.28 -24.53 -18.28
CA ASP A 305 7.74 -25.58 -19.14
C ASP A 305 6.23 -25.70 -18.95
N LYS A 306 5.50 -25.76 -20.06
CA LYS A 306 4.04 -25.85 -20.13
C LYS A 306 3.63 -26.99 -21.07
N ALA A 307 2.64 -27.74 -20.66
CA ALA A 307 2.07 -28.88 -21.39
C ALA A 307 0.56 -28.69 -21.63
N GLU A 308 -0.06 -29.66 -22.26
CA GLU A 308 -1.51 -29.68 -22.46
C GLU A 308 -2.25 -29.61 -21.11
N GLY A 309 -3.25 -28.73 -21.03
CA GLY A 309 -4.00 -28.42 -19.79
C GLY A 309 -3.42 -27.24 -18.99
N ASP A 310 -2.18 -26.80 -19.25
CA ASP A 310 -1.56 -25.70 -18.51
C ASP A 310 -2.05 -24.32 -19.00
N PRO A 311 -2.17 -23.36 -18.08
CA PRO A 311 -2.52 -21.99 -18.43
C PRO A 311 -1.34 -21.25 -19.03
N VAL A 312 -1.61 -20.46 -20.07
CA VAL A 312 -0.67 -19.49 -20.69
C VAL A 312 -1.21 -18.08 -20.57
N LYS A 313 -0.31 -17.11 -20.43
CA LYS A 313 -0.63 -15.70 -20.16
C LYS A 313 -0.26 -14.80 -21.33
N ALA A 314 -1.08 -13.79 -21.60
CA ALA A 314 -0.83 -12.77 -22.61
C ALA A 314 0.51 -12.05 -22.37
N ALA A 315 1.16 -11.64 -23.46
CA ALA A 315 2.45 -10.92 -23.49
C ALA A 315 3.67 -11.74 -23.01
N THR A 316 3.52 -13.04 -22.73
CA THR A 316 4.66 -13.97 -22.54
C THR A 316 5.17 -14.50 -23.88
N ILE A 317 6.41 -14.96 -23.95
CA ILE A 317 7.04 -15.38 -25.20
C ILE A 317 7.17 -16.90 -25.23
N ASN A 318 6.63 -17.54 -26.27
CA ASN A 318 6.87 -18.94 -26.52
C ASN A 318 8.34 -19.13 -27.00
N ARG A 319 9.18 -19.80 -26.20
CA ARG A 319 10.60 -20.05 -26.53
C ARG A 319 10.83 -21.32 -27.34
N SER A 320 9.98 -22.32 -27.19
CA SER A 320 10.16 -23.61 -27.85
C SER A 320 8.81 -24.27 -28.09
N GLY A 321 8.74 -25.14 -29.11
CA GLY A 321 7.55 -25.89 -29.44
C GLY A 321 6.44 -25.04 -30.07
N PHE A 322 5.48 -25.76 -30.63
CA PHE A 322 4.27 -25.20 -31.24
C PHE A 322 3.10 -25.52 -30.32
N ILE A 323 2.28 -24.53 -29.99
CA ILE A 323 1.12 -24.74 -29.15
C ILE A 323 -0.17 -24.24 -29.80
N ARG A 324 -1.24 -24.97 -29.56
CA ARG A 324 -2.64 -24.55 -29.77
C ARG A 324 -3.26 -24.37 -28.41
N ALA A 325 -3.86 -23.20 -28.16
CA ALA A 325 -4.46 -22.89 -26.89
C ALA A 325 -5.85 -22.27 -27.08
N ARG A 326 -6.74 -22.53 -26.13
CA ARG A 326 -8.10 -21.96 -26.11
C ARG A 326 -8.08 -20.69 -25.28
N ALA A 327 -8.55 -19.59 -25.86
CA ALA A 327 -8.67 -18.30 -25.20
C ALA A 327 -9.64 -18.37 -24.00
N THR A 328 -9.20 -17.94 -22.83
CA THR A 328 -9.99 -17.87 -21.61
C THR A 328 -10.36 -16.45 -21.24
N ARG A 329 -9.39 -15.51 -21.36
CA ARG A 329 -9.57 -14.08 -21.11
C ARG A 329 -9.00 -13.27 -22.26
N VAL A 330 -9.74 -12.25 -22.69
CA VAL A 330 -9.40 -11.42 -23.85
C VAL A 330 -9.53 -9.94 -23.54
N GLY A 331 -8.87 -9.10 -24.31
CA GLY A 331 -8.99 -7.64 -24.22
C GLY A 331 -8.55 -7.07 -22.87
N GLU A 332 -9.45 -6.34 -22.21
CA GLU A 332 -9.19 -5.69 -20.91
C GLU A 332 -9.09 -6.69 -19.75
N ASP A 333 -9.66 -7.90 -19.92
CA ASP A 333 -9.71 -8.93 -18.87
C ASP A 333 -8.45 -9.82 -18.85
N THR A 334 -7.52 -9.68 -19.81
CA THR A 334 -6.26 -10.41 -19.77
C THR A 334 -5.44 -10.01 -18.54
N THR A 335 -4.72 -10.99 -17.97
CA THR A 335 -3.80 -10.77 -16.83
C THR A 335 -2.84 -9.60 -17.09
N PHE A 336 -2.34 -9.50 -18.33
CA PHE A 336 -1.45 -8.42 -18.73
C PHE A 336 -2.12 -7.03 -18.72
N SER A 337 -3.34 -6.93 -19.22
CA SER A 337 -4.11 -5.68 -19.20
C SER A 337 -4.43 -5.22 -17.77
N GLN A 338 -4.77 -6.17 -16.89
CA GLN A 338 -5.00 -5.90 -15.47
C GLN A 338 -3.73 -5.38 -14.76
N ILE A 339 -2.56 -5.94 -15.07
CA ILE A 339 -1.27 -5.46 -14.54
C ILE A 339 -1.01 -4.01 -14.95
N ILE A 340 -1.16 -3.69 -16.25
CA ILE A 340 -0.98 -2.33 -16.75
C ILE A 340 -1.93 -1.37 -16.03
N ARG A 341 -3.21 -1.74 -15.89
CA ARG A 341 -4.21 -0.93 -15.20
C ARG A 341 -3.82 -0.69 -13.74
N MET A 342 -3.44 -1.72 -12.98
CA MET A 342 -3.01 -1.56 -11.58
C MET A 342 -1.82 -0.61 -11.44
N VAL A 343 -0.80 -0.73 -12.30
CA VAL A 343 0.37 0.16 -12.25
C VAL A 343 -0.02 1.59 -12.63
N SER A 344 -0.92 1.78 -13.60
CA SER A 344 -1.47 3.08 -14.00
C SER A 344 -2.27 3.73 -12.87
N ASP A 345 -3.15 2.97 -12.22
CA ASP A 345 -3.97 3.43 -11.10
C ASP A 345 -3.11 3.80 -9.88
N ALA A 346 -2.08 2.99 -9.58
CA ALA A 346 -1.10 3.34 -8.55
C ALA A 346 -0.40 4.67 -8.82
N ALA A 347 -0.07 4.96 -10.08
CA ALA A 347 0.54 6.23 -10.46
C ALA A 347 -0.45 7.42 -10.40
N ALA A 348 -1.76 7.17 -10.57
CA ALA A 348 -2.80 8.19 -10.56
C ALA A 348 -3.30 8.56 -9.16
N THR A 349 -3.08 7.69 -8.16
CA THR A 349 -3.51 7.91 -6.76
C THR A 349 -2.47 8.68 -5.94
N LYS A 350 -2.86 9.24 -4.80
CA LYS A 350 -1.97 9.97 -3.91
C LYS A 350 -1.74 9.25 -2.60
N ALA A 351 -0.47 9.10 -2.24
CA ALA A 351 -0.06 8.67 -0.92
C ALA A 351 -0.35 9.75 0.16
N PRO A 352 -0.65 9.38 1.41
CA PRO A 352 -0.88 10.31 2.51
C PRO A 352 0.24 11.32 2.72
N ILE A 353 1.50 10.91 2.58
CA ILE A 353 2.67 11.80 2.70
C ILE A 353 2.70 12.91 1.61
N ALA A 354 2.17 12.61 0.42
CA ALA A 354 2.06 13.60 -0.65
C ALA A 354 1.03 14.68 -0.31
N ARG A 355 -0.09 14.32 0.31
CA ARG A 355 -1.12 15.29 0.75
C ARG A 355 -0.55 16.31 1.75
N ILE A 356 0.33 15.87 2.66
CA ILE A 356 1.00 16.75 3.61
C ILE A 356 1.94 17.71 2.88
N ALA A 357 2.74 17.23 1.93
CA ALA A 357 3.63 18.07 1.14
C ALA A 357 2.87 19.14 0.33
N ASP A 358 1.73 18.76 -0.26
CA ASP A 358 0.88 19.69 -1.01
C ASP A 358 0.25 20.77 -0.10
N ALA A 359 -0.20 20.40 1.10
CA ALA A 359 -0.75 21.34 2.07
C ALA A 359 0.31 22.38 2.50
N VAL A 360 1.55 21.94 2.73
CA VAL A 360 2.68 22.83 3.02
C VAL A 360 2.95 23.75 1.83
N SER A 361 2.98 23.23 0.60
CA SER A 361 3.22 24.02 -0.61
C SER A 361 2.20 25.13 -0.82
N ALA A 362 0.93 24.89 -0.48
CA ALA A 362 -0.13 25.87 -0.64
C ALA A 362 0.01 27.10 0.29
N VAL A 363 0.62 26.93 1.46
CA VAL A 363 0.89 28.02 2.40
C VAL A 363 2.24 28.69 2.11
N PHE A 364 3.19 27.91 1.60
CA PHE A 364 4.57 28.35 1.41
C PHE A 364 4.69 29.50 0.43
N VAL A 365 4.03 29.48 -0.73
CA VAL A 365 4.14 30.53 -1.75
C VAL A 365 3.63 31.90 -1.26
N PRO A 366 2.44 32.03 -0.67
CA PRO A 366 2.01 33.28 -0.05
C PRO A 366 2.96 33.77 1.05
N ALA A 367 3.46 32.85 1.90
CA ALA A 367 4.41 33.22 2.97
C ALA A 367 5.71 33.77 2.42
N VAL A 368 6.25 33.20 1.35
CA VAL A 368 7.47 33.70 0.68
C VAL A 368 7.27 35.07 0.08
N ILE A 369 6.13 35.34 -0.55
CA ILE A 369 5.83 36.70 -1.05
C ILE A 369 5.84 37.69 0.11
N GLY A 370 5.23 37.32 1.25
CA GLY A 370 5.27 38.14 2.47
C GLY A 370 6.70 38.39 3.00
N VAL A 371 7.53 37.34 3.03
CA VAL A 371 8.95 37.44 3.45
C VAL A 371 9.74 38.32 2.50
N ALA A 372 9.54 38.21 1.18
CA ALA A 372 10.23 39.06 0.21
C ALA A 372 9.88 40.54 0.39
N VAL A 373 8.61 40.87 0.59
CA VAL A 373 8.16 42.24 0.89
C VAL A 373 8.75 42.72 2.21
N LEU A 374 8.77 41.90 3.25
CA LEU A 374 9.37 42.21 4.53
C LEU A 374 10.87 42.50 4.40
N VAL A 375 11.61 41.66 3.67
CA VAL A 375 13.06 41.88 3.40
C VAL A 375 13.30 43.21 2.70
N MET A 376 12.50 43.53 1.67
CA MET A 376 12.59 44.81 1.00
C MET A 376 12.37 45.98 1.97
N ILE A 377 11.34 45.95 2.78
CA ILE A 377 11.02 46.99 3.75
C ILE A 377 12.15 47.16 4.78
N VAL A 378 12.65 46.07 5.35
CA VAL A 378 13.71 46.06 6.35
C VAL A 378 14.98 46.69 5.80
N TRP A 379 15.41 46.33 4.57
CA TRP A 379 16.61 46.89 3.98
C TRP A 379 16.45 48.38 3.64
N ILE A 380 15.28 48.83 3.20
CA ILE A 380 14.99 50.28 3.00
C ILE A 380 15.08 51.04 4.33
N LEU A 381 14.51 50.47 5.41
CA LEU A 381 14.58 51.10 6.75
C LEU A 381 16.01 51.12 7.32
N LEU A 382 16.87 50.17 6.93
CA LEU A 382 18.30 50.14 7.28
C LEU A 382 19.14 51.10 6.41
N GLY A 383 18.52 51.84 5.49
CA GLY A 383 19.20 52.84 4.65
C GLY A 383 19.84 52.27 3.37
N ALA A 384 19.55 51.06 2.99
CA ALA A 384 20.03 50.50 1.73
C ALA A 384 19.34 51.17 0.52
N PRO A 385 20.05 51.35 -0.62
CA PRO A 385 19.42 51.78 -1.86
C PRO A 385 18.25 50.89 -2.26
N VAL A 386 17.17 51.48 -2.78
CA VAL A 386 15.97 50.77 -3.22
C VAL A 386 16.32 49.65 -4.20
N ALA A 387 17.24 49.87 -5.14
CA ALA A 387 17.74 48.86 -6.07
C ALA A 387 18.27 47.65 -5.35
N LYS A 388 19.09 47.81 -4.31
CA LYS A 388 19.68 46.69 -3.54
C LYS A 388 18.65 45.96 -2.68
N ALA A 389 17.73 46.69 -2.04
CA ALA A 389 16.62 46.09 -1.29
C ALA A 389 15.71 45.28 -2.21
N LEU A 390 15.47 45.77 -3.43
CA LEU A 390 14.68 45.04 -4.45
C LEU A 390 15.40 43.79 -4.94
N GLU A 391 16.71 43.85 -5.16
CA GLU A 391 17.53 42.68 -5.54
C GLU A 391 17.41 41.57 -4.51
N TYR A 392 17.54 41.82 -3.20
CA TYR A 392 17.35 40.85 -2.12
C TYR A 392 15.92 40.24 -2.12
N ALA A 393 14.90 41.07 -2.31
CA ALA A 393 13.53 40.62 -2.39
C ALA A 393 13.30 39.70 -3.58
N ILE A 394 13.85 40.01 -4.75
CA ILE A 394 13.79 39.17 -5.96
C ILE A 394 14.54 37.85 -5.72
N CYS A 395 15.73 37.90 -5.10
CA CYS A 395 16.49 36.69 -4.78
C CYS A 395 15.67 35.76 -3.88
N VAL A 396 15.01 36.30 -2.84
CA VAL A 396 14.10 35.50 -1.97
C VAL A 396 12.95 34.90 -2.74
N LEU A 397 12.27 35.67 -3.62
CA LEU A 397 11.18 35.14 -4.46
C LEU A 397 11.63 33.98 -5.34
N VAL A 398 12.78 34.13 -6.00
CA VAL A 398 13.28 33.16 -6.97
C VAL A 398 13.78 31.89 -6.29
N ILE A 399 14.57 31.99 -5.22
CA ILE A 399 15.17 30.84 -4.55
C ILE A 399 14.15 29.98 -3.82
N SER A 400 13.05 30.59 -3.39
CA SER A 400 12.02 29.96 -2.59
C SER A 400 11.00 29.16 -3.40
N CYS A 401 11.27 28.87 -4.66
CA CYS A 401 10.36 28.06 -5.47
C CYS A 401 10.23 26.63 -4.90
N PRO A 402 9.02 26.13 -4.59
CA PRO A 402 8.81 24.78 -4.06
C PRO A 402 8.78 23.70 -5.15
N CYS A 403 9.50 23.87 -6.25
CA CYS A 403 9.50 22.98 -7.42
C CYS A 403 9.85 21.52 -7.04
N ALA A 404 10.94 21.37 -6.28
CA ALA A 404 11.42 20.05 -5.84
C ALA A 404 10.44 19.35 -4.88
N LEU A 405 9.71 20.13 -4.06
CA LEU A 405 8.77 19.60 -3.07
C LEU A 405 7.59 18.86 -3.75
N GLY A 406 7.04 19.46 -4.82
CA GLY A 406 5.93 18.85 -5.57
C GLY A 406 6.29 17.54 -6.29
N LEU A 407 7.60 17.31 -6.53
CA LEU A 407 8.09 16.10 -7.21
C LEU A 407 8.62 15.04 -6.24
N ALA A 408 8.96 15.42 -5.02
CA ALA A 408 9.67 14.59 -4.04
C ALA A 408 8.97 13.24 -3.79
N THR A 409 7.66 13.23 -3.69
CA THR A 409 6.86 12.03 -3.43
C THR A 409 6.42 11.32 -4.70
N PRO A 410 5.77 11.98 -5.69
CA PRO A 410 5.22 11.28 -6.85
C PRO A 410 6.27 10.55 -7.68
N VAL A 411 7.45 11.15 -7.90
CA VAL A 411 8.53 10.52 -8.67
C VAL A 411 9.05 9.25 -7.97
N ALA A 412 9.25 9.31 -6.65
CA ALA A 412 9.72 8.14 -5.88
C ALA A 412 8.69 7.00 -5.87
N ILE A 413 7.39 7.32 -5.75
CA ILE A 413 6.31 6.33 -5.82
C ILE A 413 6.26 5.68 -7.19
N MET A 414 6.30 6.47 -8.26
CA MET A 414 6.24 5.94 -9.63
C MET A 414 7.43 5.02 -9.93
N VAL A 415 8.65 5.42 -9.55
CA VAL A 415 9.84 4.56 -9.69
C VAL A 415 9.71 3.32 -8.83
N GLY A 416 9.26 3.45 -7.57
CA GLY A 416 9.05 2.33 -6.65
C GLY A 416 8.02 1.33 -7.16
N SER A 417 6.85 1.79 -7.62
CA SER A 417 5.83 0.92 -8.24
C SER A 417 6.34 0.26 -9.52
N GLY A 418 7.11 0.99 -10.35
CA GLY A 418 7.73 0.43 -11.54
C GLY A 418 8.78 -0.64 -11.24
N VAL A 419 9.58 -0.47 -10.18
CA VAL A 419 10.51 -1.52 -9.70
C VAL A 419 9.73 -2.72 -9.16
N GLY A 420 8.64 -2.49 -8.42
CA GLY A 420 7.74 -3.55 -7.95
C GLY A 420 7.19 -4.36 -9.11
N ALA A 421 6.57 -3.71 -10.09
CA ALA A 421 5.98 -4.35 -11.26
C ALA A 421 6.97 -5.23 -12.04
N LYS A 422 8.21 -4.74 -12.24
CA LYS A 422 9.29 -5.52 -12.87
C LYS A 422 9.70 -6.78 -12.11
N ASN A 423 9.36 -6.86 -10.82
CA ASN A 423 9.65 -8.00 -9.96
C ASN A 423 8.38 -8.77 -9.57
N GLY A 424 7.28 -8.60 -10.33
CA GLY A 424 6.01 -9.27 -10.07
C GLY A 424 5.27 -8.81 -8.80
N ILE A 425 5.62 -7.64 -8.25
CA ILE A 425 4.99 -7.04 -7.06
C ILE A 425 4.16 -5.84 -7.49
N LEU A 426 2.84 -5.96 -7.47
CA LEU A 426 1.90 -4.96 -7.94
C LEU A 426 1.23 -4.25 -6.77
N PHE A 427 1.37 -2.95 -6.68
CA PHE A 427 0.66 -2.10 -5.72
C PHE A 427 -0.56 -1.48 -6.40
N LYS A 428 -1.75 -1.66 -5.84
CA LYS A 428 -3.01 -1.20 -6.43
C LYS A 428 -3.16 0.32 -6.38
N ILE A 429 -2.69 0.93 -5.29
CA ILE A 429 -2.69 2.38 -5.09
C ILE A 429 -1.40 2.85 -4.41
N SER A 430 -1.07 4.14 -4.55
CA SER A 430 0.10 4.74 -3.90
C SER A 430 0.10 4.60 -2.37
N GLU A 431 -1.08 4.58 -1.75
CA GLU A 431 -1.24 4.41 -0.32
C GLU A 431 -0.80 3.03 0.15
N SER A 432 -1.09 1.98 -0.64
CA SER A 432 -0.65 0.60 -0.35
C SER A 432 0.87 0.50 -0.34
N LEU A 433 1.56 1.17 -1.31
CA LEU A 433 3.03 1.26 -1.32
C LEU A 433 3.57 2.00 -0.09
N GLU A 434 2.89 3.05 0.39
CA GLU A 434 3.31 3.77 1.60
C GLU A 434 3.06 2.93 2.86
N ASN A 435 1.90 2.30 2.99
CA ASN A 435 1.49 1.64 4.23
C ASN A 435 2.18 0.29 4.43
N ALA A 436 2.50 -0.46 3.37
CA ALA A 436 3.21 -1.74 3.46
C ALA A 436 4.52 -1.65 4.25
N GLY A 437 5.28 -0.54 4.11
CA GLY A 437 6.53 -0.33 4.86
C GLY A 437 6.36 -0.09 6.37
N LYS A 438 5.13 0.18 6.82
CA LYS A 438 4.78 0.47 8.20
C LYS A 438 4.21 -0.74 8.95
N ILE A 439 4.07 -1.89 8.29
CA ILE A 439 3.52 -3.12 8.83
C ILE A 439 4.39 -3.64 9.97
N GLN A 440 3.74 -4.09 11.06
CA GLN A 440 4.33 -4.60 12.29
C GLN A 440 3.96 -6.06 12.54
N ILE A 441 2.84 -6.52 12.00
CA ILE A 441 2.32 -7.88 12.10
C ILE A 441 1.97 -8.36 10.71
N VAL A 442 2.38 -9.57 10.36
CA VAL A 442 1.98 -10.26 9.13
C VAL A 442 1.22 -11.51 9.53
N ALA A 443 -0.06 -11.58 9.16
CA ALA A 443 -0.90 -12.75 9.29
C ALA A 443 -0.87 -13.52 7.96
N LEU A 444 -0.43 -14.77 8.00
CA LEU A 444 -0.32 -15.64 6.83
C LEU A 444 -1.45 -16.66 6.87
N ASP A 445 -2.20 -16.80 5.81
CA ASP A 445 -3.02 -18.00 5.65
C ASP A 445 -2.13 -19.24 5.49
N LYS A 446 -2.62 -20.41 5.87
CA LYS A 446 -1.87 -21.65 5.70
C LYS A 446 -1.90 -22.10 4.23
N THR A 447 -3.11 -22.41 3.75
CA THR A 447 -3.33 -23.15 2.50
C THR A 447 -3.04 -22.29 1.28
N GLY A 448 -2.20 -22.78 0.34
CA GLY A 448 -1.83 -22.03 -0.86
C GLY A 448 -0.90 -20.83 -0.60
N THR A 449 -0.71 -20.41 0.66
CA THR A 449 0.13 -19.27 1.07
C THR A 449 1.44 -19.77 1.70
N VAL A 450 1.37 -20.38 2.89
CA VAL A 450 2.54 -21.01 3.53
C VAL A 450 2.85 -22.36 2.90
N THR A 451 1.80 -23.09 2.49
CA THR A 451 1.87 -24.39 1.83
C THR A 451 1.58 -24.27 0.34
N GLU A 452 1.85 -25.33 -0.43
CA GLU A 452 1.61 -25.35 -1.88
C GLU A 452 0.11 -25.36 -2.24
N GLY A 453 -0.77 -25.69 -1.28
CA GLY A 453 -2.22 -25.80 -1.47
C GLY A 453 -2.62 -27.06 -2.26
N LYS A 454 -1.67 -27.92 -2.54
CA LYS A 454 -1.84 -29.21 -3.22
C LYS A 454 -1.30 -30.32 -2.32
N PRO A 455 -2.17 -31.19 -1.75
CA PRO A 455 -1.70 -32.34 -0.98
C PRO A 455 -0.77 -33.21 -1.82
N LYS A 456 0.28 -33.75 -1.20
CA LYS A 456 1.18 -34.72 -1.80
C LYS A 456 1.30 -35.94 -0.90
N VAL A 457 1.51 -37.13 -1.49
CA VAL A 457 1.83 -38.34 -0.72
C VAL A 457 3.19 -38.19 -0.07
N THR A 458 3.20 -38.24 1.28
CA THR A 458 4.41 -38.05 2.10
C THR A 458 4.93 -39.35 2.68
N GLY A 459 4.14 -40.40 2.65
CA GLY A 459 4.54 -41.76 3.10
C GLY A 459 3.54 -42.83 2.68
N ILE A 460 4.03 -44.04 2.46
CA ILE A 460 3.26 -45.23 2.14
C ILE A 460 3.63 -46.28 3.17
N TYR A 461 2.67 -46.85 3.85
CA TYR A 461 2.84 -47.76 4.98
C TYR A 461 1.97 -48.99 4.75
N PRO A 462 2.48 -49.99 4.02
CA PRO A 462 1.74 -51.23 3.77
C PRO A 462 1.66 -52.11 5.02
N ALA A 463 0.57 -52.86 5.14
CA ALA A 463 0.39 -53.87 6.19
C ALA A 463 0.77 -55.25 5.71
N GLY A 464 1.26 -56.13 6.62
CA GLY A 464 1.60 -57.52 6.31
C GLY A 464 2.77 -57.67 5.36
N HIS A 465 2.60 -58.40 4.24
CA HIS A 465 3.63 -58.69 3.26
C HIS A 465 3.49 -57.87 1.97
N MET A 466 2.59 -56.89 1.95
CA MET A 466 2.36 -55.99 0.81
C MET A 466 3.53 -55.06 0.65
N THR A 467 3.87 -54.74 -0.59
CA THR A 467 4.91 -53.71 -0.91
C THR A 467 4.29 -52.30 -1.06
N ASP A 468 5.11 -51.27 -0.95
CA ASP A 468 4.69 -49.89 -1.18
C ASP A 468 4.03 -49.68 -2.54
N ASP A 469 4.59 -50.34 -3.59
CA ASP A 469 4.11 -50.22 -4.96
C ASP A 469 2.78 -50.96 -5.16
N GLU A 470 2.55 -52.06 -4.50
CA GLU A 470 1.28 -52.78 -4.56
C GLU A 470 0.15 -51.99 -3.86
N LEU A 471 0.41 -51.43 -2.70
CA LEU A 471 -0.55 -50.55 -2.02
C LEU A 471 -0.85 -49.29 -2.83
N LEU A 472 0.19 -48.66 -3.40
CA LEU A 472 0.03 -47.46 -4.22
C LEU A 472 -0.76 -47.77 -5.50
N LEU A 473 -0.50 -48.90 -6.17
CA LEU A 473 -1.23 -49.29 -7.39
C LEU A 473 -2.71 -49.55 -7.10
N LEU A 474 -3.00 -50.17 -5.98
CA LEU A 474 -4.40 -50.43 -5.56
C LEU A 474 -5.10 -49.09 -5.25
N ALA A 475 -4.46 -48.26 -4.46
CA ALA A 475 -4.99 -46.94 -4.14
C ALA A 475 -5.19 -46.07 -5.42
N TYR A 476 -4.22 -46.09 -6.35
CA TYR A 476 -4.33 -45.40 -7.64
C TYR A 476 -5.55 -45.91 -8.43
N SER A 477 -5.75 -47.21 -8.50
CA SER A 477 -6.87 -47.79 -9.23
C SER A 477 -8.24 -47.45 -8.62
N LEU A 478 -8.30 -47.20 -7.31
CA LEU A 478 -9.51 -46.76 -6.62
C LEU A 478 -9.74 -45.23 -6.80
N GLU A 479 -8.68 -44.43 -6.65
CA GLU A 479 -8.76 -42.98 -6.54
C GLU A 479 -8.77 -42.25 -7.90
N TRP A 480 -8.36 -42.88 -9.02
CA TRP A 480 -8.14 -42.22 -10.30
C TRP A 480 -9.42 -41.62 -10.92
N LYS A 481 -10.61 -42.09 -10.51
CA LYS A 481 -11.91 -41.53 -10.91
C LYS A 481 -12.44 -40.46 -9.94
N SER A 482 -11.73 -40.18 -8.87
CA SER A 482 -12.12 -39.22 -7.84
C SER A 482 -11.56 -37.83 -8.12
N GLU A 483 -12.39 -36.80 -7.95
CA GLU A 483 -11.96 -35.42 -8.05
C GLU A 483 -11.41 -34.85 -6.72
N HIS A 484 -11.38 -35.65 -5.66
CA HIS A 484 -10.95 -35.19 -4.34
C HIS A 484 -9.45 -34.83 -4.33
N PRO A 485 -9.02 -33.73 -3.64
CA PRO A 485 -7.60 -33.35 -3.61
C PRO A 485 -6.63 -34.41 -3.10
N LEU A 486 -7.06 -35.23 -2.15
CA LEU A 486 -6.26 -36.37 -1.63
C LEU A 486 -6.12 -37.49 -2.67
N ALA A 487 -7.17 -37.71 -3.48
CA ALA A 487 -7.13 -38.66 -4.58
C ALA A 487 -6.08 -38.23 -5.63
N ARG A 488 -6.08 -36.97 -6.00
CA ARG A 488 -5.07 -36.42 -6.92
C ARG A 488 -3.65 -36.62 -6.42
N ALA A 489 -3.40 -36.47 -5.12
CA ALA A 489 -2.08 -36.71 -4.53
C ALA A 489 -1.63 -38.16 -4.73
N VAL A 490 -2.55 -39.13 -4.58
CA VAL A 490 -2.25 -40.56 -4.81
C VAL A 490 -2.00 -40.84 -6.29
N VAL A 491 -2.85 -40.28 -7.18
CA VAL A 491 -2.73 -40.39 -8.63
C VAL A 491 -1.38 -39.84 -9.10
N GLU A 492 -1.05 -38.59 -8.76
CA GLU A 492 0.22 -37.96 -9.12
C GLU A 492 1.42 -38.78 -8.66
N LYS A 493 1.35 -39.34 -7.43
CA LYS A 493 2.44 -40.18 -6.90
C LYS A 493 2.64 -41.48 -7.65
N ALA A 494 1.55 -42.10 -8.10
CA ALA A 494 1.60 -43.32 -8.88
C ALA A 494 2.10 -43.05 -10.31
N GLU A 495 1.67 -41.96 -10.93
CA GLU A 495 2.15 -41.51 -12.24
C GLU A 495 3.64 -41.18 -12.22
N GLU A 496 4.14 -40.47 -11.17
CA GLU A 496 5.57 -40.21 -10.93
C GLU A 496 6.40 -41.53 -10.93
N ARG A 497 5.80 -42.66 -10.46
CA ARG A 497 6.44 -43.99 -10.48
C ARG A 497 6.19 -44.77 -11.78
N GLY A 498 5.55 -44.12 -12.77
CA GLY A 498 5.26 -44.77 -14.08
C GLY A 498 4.22 -45.85 -14.03
N MET A 499 3.31 -45.86 -13.04
CA MET A 499 2.25 -46.84 -12.89
C MET A 499 1.05 -46.49 -13.78
N SER A 500 0.24 -47.47 -14.10
CA SER A 500 -1.05 -47.31 -14.79
C SER A 500 -2.16 -47.92 -13.94
N PRO A 501 -3.34 -47.31 -13.83
CA PRO A 501 -4.41 -47.83 -13.01
C PRO A 501 -5.00 -49.09 -13.61
N LYS A 502 -5.45 -50.03 -12.75
CA LYS A 502 -6.27 -51.18 -13.16
C LYS A 502 -7.72 -50.75 -13.34
N GLU A 503 -8.43 -51.45 -14.25
CA GLU A 503 -9.86 -51.19 -14.43
C GLU A 503 -10.65 -51.48 -13.17
N THR A 504 -11.52 -50.57 -12.76
CA THR A 504 -12.43 -50.72 -11.62
C THR A 504 -13.87 -50.55 -12.08
N SER A 505 -14.77 -51.37 -11.56
CA SER A 505 -16.22 -51.27 -11.75
C SER A 505 -16.92 -50.91 -10.43
N GLY A 506 -18.19 -50.51 -10.51
CA GLY A 506 -18.98 -50.21 -9.30
C GLY A 506 -18.43 -49.08 -8.43
N PHE A 507 -17.70 -48.10 -9.01
CA PHE A 507 -17.12 -46.98 -8.28
C PHE A 507 -18.20 -46.14 -7.59
N GLN A 508 -18.06 -45.93 -6.28
CA GLN A 508 -18.98 -45.15 -5.46
C GLN A 508 -18.20 -44.21 -4.53
N VAL A 509 -18.69 -42.97 -4.44
CA VAL A 509 -18.24 -41.98 -3.43
C VAL A 509 -19.16 -42.08 -2.22
N LEU A 510 -18.61 -42.44 -1.06
CA LEU A 510 -19.32 -42.57 0.21
C LEU A 510 -19.12 -41.28 1.00
N ALA A 511 -20.11 -40.38 0.93
CA ALA A 511 -19.98 -39.05 1.52
C ALA A 511 -19.57 -39.09 3.00
N GLY A 512 -18.46 -38.44 3.33
CA GLY A 512 -17.87 -38.38 4.69
C GLY A 512 -17.09 -39.64 5.13
N ASN A 513 -17.09 -40.72 4.36
CA ASN A 513 -16.44 -41.99 4.70
C ASN A 513 -15.24 -42.32 3.81
N GLY A 514 -15.40 -42.23 2.50
CA GLY A 514 -14.36 -42.57 1.55
C GLY A 514 -14.88 -43.03 0.19
N LEU A 515 -14.21 -44.00 -0.42
CA LEU A 515 -14.49 -44.53 -1.74
C LEU A 515 -14.63 -46.07 -1.68
N ALA A 516 -15.43 -46.62 -2.60
CA ALA A 516 -15.56 -48.05 -2.83
C ALA A 516 -15.54 -48.39 -4.32
N ALA A 517 -14.92 -49.50 -4.70
CA ALA A 517 -14.96 -50.00 -6.07
C ALA A 517 -14.74 -51.53 -6.07
N ILE A 518 -14.98 -52.16 -7.21
CA ILE A 518 -14.68 -53.57 -7.45
C ILE A 518 -13.52 -53.66 -8.44
N MET A 519 -12.44 -54.34 -8.07
CA MET A 519 -11.24 -54.57 -8.88
C MET A 519 -10.89 -56.09 -8.86
N ASP A 520 -10.77 -56.73 -10.02
CA ASP A 520 -10.46 -58.14 -10.16
C ASP A 520 -11.41 -59.05 -9.34
N GLU A 521 -12.73 -58.75 -9.29
CA GLU A 521 -13.81 -59.36 -8.50
C GLU A 521 -13.77 -59.09 -6.98
N ASP A 522 -12.73 -58.40 -6.47
CA ASP A 522 -12.58 -58.02 -5.06
C ASP A 522 -13.19 -56.64 -4.80
N THR A 523 -13.87 -56.50 -3.66
CA THR A 523 -14.35 -55.18 -3.20
C THR A 523 -13.19 -54.46 -2.47
N ILE A 524 -12.90 -53.24 -2.91
CA ILE A 524 -11.86 -52.40 -2.32
C ILE A 524 -12.49 -51.11 -1.77
N HIS A 525 -12.02 -50.71 -0.59
CA HIS A 525 -12.42 -49.44 0.03
C HIS A 525 -11.18 -48.62 0.41
N GLY A 526 -11.35 -47.31 0.29
CA GLY A 526 -10.34 -46.31 0.76
C GLY A 526 -11.05 -45.20 1.52
N GLY A 527 -10.52 -44.78 2.68
CA GLY A 527 -11.19 -43.74 3.44
C GLY A 527 -10.60 -43.46 4.81
N SER A 528 -11.46 -42.93 5.70
CA SER A 528 -11.08 -42.57 7.06
C SER A 528 -10.86 -43.79 7.96
N GLU A 529 -10.06 -43.63 9.03
CA GLU A 529 -9.87 -44.70 10.06
C GLU A 529 -11.21 -45.20 10.60
N THR A 530 -12.13 -44.26 10.92
CA THR A 530 -13.47 -44.61 11.47
C THR A 530 -14.28 -45.48 10.50
N TYR A 531 -14.19 -45.23 9.20
CA TYR A 531 -14.90 -45.98 8.19
C TYR A 531 -14.27 -47.38 7.98
N ILE A 532 -12.96 -47.43 7.77
CA ILE A 532 -12.27 -48.69 7.49
C ILE A 532 -12.30 -49.66 8.70
N SER A 533 -12.28 -49.14 9.94
CA SER A 533 -12.43 -49.97 11.16
C SER A 533 -13.79 -50.68 11.28
N THR A 534 -14.82 -50.26 10.50
CA THR A 534 -16.09 -50.96 10.42
C THR A 534 -16.06 -52.13 9.46
N LEU A 535 -15.05 -52.20 8.56
CA LEU A 535 -14.92 -53.18 7.48
C LEU A 535 -13.80 -54.19 7.73
N ALA A 536 -12.70 -53.75 8.38
CA ALA A 536 -11.53 -54.58 8.63
C ALA A 536 -10.92 -54.28 10.02
N ASP A 537 -10.29 -55.29 10.61
CA ASP A 537 -9.51 -55.06 11.84
C ASP A 537 -8.20 -54.35 11.54
N ILE A 538 -8.02 -53.16 12.09
CA ILE A 538 -6.80 -52.37 11.91
C ILE A 538 -5.80 -52.76 13.01
N PRO A 539 -4.58 -53.20 12.68
CA PRO A 539 -3.54 -53.48 13.65
C PRO A 539 -3.22 -52.32 14.56
N GLN A 540 -2.92 -52.60 15.85
CA GLN A 540 -2.68 -51.55 16.83
C GLN A 540 -1.48 -50.63 16.48
N ASP A 541 -0.41 -51.19 15.90
CA ASP A 541 0.76 -50.47 15.40
C ASP A 541 0.39 -49.47 14.29
N MET A 542 -0.55 -49.82 13.42
CA MET A 542 -1.05 -48.95 12.36
C MET A 542 -1.95 -47.82 12.90
N THR A 543 -2.73 -48.08 13.94
CA THR A 543 -3.50 -47.08 14.65
C THR A 543 -2.60 -46.09 15.40
N GLU A 544 -1.52 -46.57 16.02
CA GLU A 544 -0.51 -45.73 16.67
C GLU A 544 0.25 -44.89 15.64
N LEU A 545 0.62 -45.48 14.50
CA LEU A 545 1.21 -44.78 13.36
C LEU A 545 0.29 -43.67 12.81
N SER A 546 -1.00 -43.99 12.63
CA SER A 546 -2.00 -43.00 12.20
C SER A 546 -2.06 -41.79 13.11
N ARG A 547 -2.06 -42.03 14.43
CA ARG A 547 -2.04 -40.91 15.44
C ARG A 547 -0.75 -40.13 15.38
N ALA A 548 0.40 -40.79 15.16
CA ALA A 548 1.67 -40.12 15.00
C ALA A 548 1.70 -39.24 13.72
N LEU A 549 1.24 -39.78 12.59
CA LEU A 549 1.13 -39.06 11.32
C LEU A 549 0.18 -37.85 11.43
N GLY A 550 -0.97 -38.02 12.10
CA GLY A 550 -1.88 -36.91 12.41
C GLY A 550 -1.22 -35.84 13.29
N GLY A 551 -0.36 -36.27 14.22
CA GLY A 551 0.47 -35.33 15.03
C GLY A 551 1.52 -34.55 14.24
N GLU A 552 1.96 -35.11 13.11
CA GLU A 552 2.86 -34.45 12.15
C GLU A 552 2.13 -33.59 11.10
N GLY A 553 0.80 -33.46 11.20
CA GLY A 553 0.01 -32.68 10.23
C GLY A 553 -0.30 -33.41 8.91
N LYS A 554 -0.10 -34.74 8.90
CA LYS A 554 -0.41 -35.58 7.72
C LYS A 554 -1.81 -36.19 7.85
N THR A 555 -2.48 -36.38 6.73
CA THR A 555 -3.78 -37.02 6.65
C THR A 555 -3.59 -38.48 6.23
N PRO A 556 -3.81 -39.45 7.12
CA PRO A 556 -3.74 -40.87 6.78
C PRO A 556 -5.02 -41.30 6.04
N ILE A 557 -4.85 -41.96 4.91
CA ILE A 557 -5.91 -42.60 4.12
C ILE A 557 -5.73 -44.11 4.29
N PHE A 558 -6.74 -44.80 4.73
CA PHE A 558 -6.74 -46.24 5.02
C PHE A 558 -7.31 -47.01 3.85
N PHE A 559 -6.74 -48.18 3.56
CA PHE A 559 -7.19 -49.03 2.47
C PHE A 559 -7.45 -50.46 2.98
N GLU A 560 -8.54 -51.03 2.46
CA GLU A 560 -8.88 -52.44 2.74
C GLU A 560 -9.35 -53.17 1.48
N ARG A 561 -9.31 -54.48 1.46
CA ARG A 561 -9.83 -55.34 0.39
C ARG A 561 -10.49 -56.57 0.99
N ASN A 562 -11.77 -56.81 0.72
CA ASN A 562 -12.60 -57.94 1.20
C ASN A 562 -12.49 -58.20 2.72
N GLY A 563 -12.48 -57.16 3.54
CA GLY A 563 -12.36 -57.25 4.99
C GLY A 563 -10.91 -57.40 5.51
N ILE A 564 -9.90 -57.28 4.66
CA ILE A 564 -8.49 -57.33 5.02
C ILE A 564 -7.88 -55.95 4.93
N PHE A 565 -7.35 -55.45 6.03
CA PHE A 565 -6.63 -54.16 6.05
C PHE A 565 -5.32 -54.26 5.27
N LEU A 566 -5.07 -53.30 4.39
CA LEU A 566 -3.93 -53.32 3.47
C LEU A 566 -2.82 -52.34 3.84
N GLY A 567 -3.16 -51.20 4.48
CA GLY A 567 -2.18 -50.19 4.85
C GLY A 567 -2.73 -48.79 4.85
N ILE A 568 -1.80 -47.84 5.05
CA ILE A 568 -2.06 -46.39 5.12
C ILE A 568 -1.22 -45.68 4.07
N ILE A 569 -1.81 -44.74 3.36
CA ILE A 569 -1.10 -43.72 2.57
C ILE A 569 -1.30 -42.38 3.26
N ALA A 570 -0.20 -41.72 3.64
CA ALA A 570 -0.24 -40.42 4.28
C ALA A 570 -0.06 -39.32 3.22
N ALA A 571 -0.99 -38.41 3.19
CA ALA A 571 -0.91 -37.21 2.36
C ALA A 571 -0.87 -35.92 3.23
N ALA A 572 -0.13 -34.94 2.80
CA ALA A 572 -0.07 -33.63 3.47
C ALA A 572 0.09 -32.50 2.47
N ASP A 573 -0.40 -31.33 2.84
CA ASP A 573 -0.11 -30.09 2.14
C ASP A 573 1.29 -29.63 2.54
N VAL A 574 2.21 -29.65 1.59
CA VAL A 574 3.64 -29.45 1.84
C VAL A 574 3.95 -27.95 1.92
N ILE A 575 4.82 -27.56 2.85
CA ILE A 575 5.31 -26.17 2.97
C ILE A 575 6.10 -25.79 1.72
N LYS A 576 5.87 -24.57 1.18
CA LYS A 576 6.66 -24.06 0.07
C LYS A 576 8.12 -23.94 0.47
N LYS A 577 9.03 -24.19 -0.47
CA LYS A 577 10.49 -24.20 -0.25
C LYS A 577 11.02 -22.88 0.32
N ASP A 578 10.36 -21.78 0.05
CA ASP A 578 10.77 -20.44 0.44
C ASP A 578 10.05 -19.91 1.71
N SER A 579 9.04 -20.64 2.24
CA SER A 579 8.23 -20.16 3.37
C SER A 579 9.07 -19.91 4.64
N ALA A 580 9.91 -20.84 5.02
CA ALA A 580 10.76 -20.66 6.21
C ALA A 580 11.78 -19.52 6.04
N GLN A 581 12.28 -19.30 4.81
CA GLN A 581 13.13 -18.15 4.51
C GLN A 581 12.36 -16.82 4.62
N ALA A 582 11.16 -16.76 4.03
CA ALA A 582 10.32 -15.57 4.08
C ALA A 582 9.96 -15.16 5.51
N VAL A 583 9.59 -16.14 6.34
CA VAL A 583 9.31 -15.92 7.78
C VAL A 583 10.53 -15.33 8.49
N LYS A 584 11.73 -15.91 8.30
CA LYS A 584 12.98 -15.39 8.88
C LYS A 584 13.29 -13.97 8.41
N GLU A 585 13.08 -13.65 7.13
CA GLU A 585 13.29 -12.30 6.60
C GLU A 585 12.34 -11.29 7.24
N LEU A 586 11.05 -11.63 7.39
CA LEU A 586 10.06 -10.78 8.05
C LEU A 586 10.42 -10.55 9.53
N GLN A 587 10.79 -11.60 10.26
CA GLN A 587 11.24 -11.51 11.66
C GLN A 587 12.51 -10.64 11.80
N HIS A 588 13.48 -10.78 10.89
CA HIS A 588 14.66 -9.93 10.84
C HIS A 588 14.32 -8.45 10.60
N MET A 589 13.26 -8.18 9.85
CA MET A 589 12.71 -6.83 9.70
C MET A 589 11.99 -6.30 10.95
N GLY A 590 11.87 -7.09 12.02
CA GLY A 590 11.16 -6.76 13.27
C GLY A 590 9.64 -6.83 13.14
N ILE A 591 9.14 -7.72 12.30
CA ILE A 591 7.71 -7.99 12.07
C ILE A 591 7.35 -9.29 12.76
N GLU A 592 6.25 -9.31 13.51
CA GLU A 592 5.68 -10.52 14.11
C GLU A 592 4.94 -11.29 13.00
N VAL A 593 5.23 -12.58 12.87
CA VAL A 593 4.61 -13.44 11.84
C VAL A 593 3.66 -14.43 12.51
N ILE A 594 2.39 -14.39 12.12
CA ILE A 594 1.31 -15.21 12.69
C ILE A 594 0.69 -16.04 11.57
N MET A 595 0.54 -17.36 11.78
CA MET A 595 -0.17 -18.22 10.83
C MET A 595 -1.63 -18.39 11.28
N LEU A 596 -2.56 -18.23 10.34
CA LEU A 596 -4.01 -18.47 10.53
C LEU A 596 -4.41 -19.73 9.75
N THR A 597 -5.22 -20.61 10.37
CA THR A 597 -5.71 -21.81 9.69
C THR A 597 -7.03 -22.29 10.30
N GLY A 598 -7.87 -22.94 9.48
CA GLY A 598 -9.05 -23.68 9.94
C GLY A 598 -8.73 -25.07 10.50
N ASP A 599 -7.49 -25.55 10.39
CA ASP A 599 -7.07 -26.86 10.88
C ASP A 599 -7.13 -26.96 12.40
N ASN A 600 -7.07 -28.20 12.90
CA ASN A 600 -6.90 -28.43 14.32
C ASN A 600 -5.53 -27.95 14.83
N GLN A 601 -5.46 -27.66 16.13
CA GLN A 601 -4.28 -27.06 16.77
C GLN A 601 -2.99 -27.89 16.54
N ARG A 602 -3.04 -29.22 16.61
CA ARG A 602 -1.84 -30.08 16.48
C ARG A 602 -1.22 -29.98 15.08
N THR A 603 -2.04 -30.11 14.04
CA THR A 603 -1.61 -29.96 12.64
C THR A 603 -1.05 -28.56 12.40
N ALA A 604 -1.74 -27.55 12.90
CA ALA A 604 -1.36 -26.15 12.76
C ALA A 604 -0.01 -25.84 13.43
N ASP A 605 0.23 -26.36 14.64
CA ASP A 605 1.48 -26.19 15.38
C ASP A 605 2.67 -26.87 14.69
N ALA A 606 2.45 -28.08 14.11
CA ALA A 606 3.49 -28.78 13.35
C ALA A 606 3.96 -27.95 12.15
N ILE A 607 3.03 -27.44 11.32
CA ILE A 607 3.32 -26.62 10.15
C ILE A 607 3.92 -25.28 10.58
N GLY A 608 3.38 -24.65 11.61
CA GLY A 608 3.88 -23.39 12.14
C GLY A 608 5.32 -23.46 12.66
N LYS A 609 5.67 -24.58 13.32
CA LYS A 609 7.04 -24.88 13.78
C LYS A 609 8.00 -25.09 12.62
N GLU A 610 7.58 -25.80 11.58
CA GLU A 610 8.37 -26.03 10.37
C GLU A 610 8.60 -24.74 9.61
N ALA A 611 7.54 -23.90 9.45
CA ALA A 611 7.65 -22.59 8.83
C ALA A 611 8.42 -21.56 9.68
N GLY A 612 8.51 -21.79 11.01
CA GLY A 612 9.21 -20.92 11.97
C GLY A 612 8.45 -19.66 12.35
N VAL A 613 7.10 -19.65 12.26
CA VAL A 613 6.27 -18.51 12.63
C VAL A 613 6.30 -18.25 14.15
N ASP A 614 6.06 -16.99 14.55
CA ASP A 614 6.07 -16.61 15.97
C ASP A 614 4.84 -17.14 16.73
N ARG A 615 3.70 -17.27 16.05
CA ARG A 615 2.43 -17.75 16.64
C ARG A 615 1.57 -18.44 15.59
N VAL A 616 0.73 -19.35 16.07
CA VAL A 616 -0.30 -20.04 15.28
C VAL A 616 -1.67 -19.78 15.91
N ILE A 617 -2.66 -19.46 15.09
CA ILE A 617 -4.07 -19.38 15.47
C ILE A 617 -4.84 -20.40 14.63
N ALA A 618 -5.23 -21.48 15.25
CA ALA A 618 -5.89 -22.62 14.65
C ALA A 618 -7.43 -22.59 14.84
N GLY A 619 -8.16 -23.42 14.11
CA GLY A 619 -9.62 -23.55 14.23
C GLY A 619 -10.40 -22.30 13.76
N VAL A 620 -9.81 -21.44 12.94
CA VAL A 620 -10.42 -20.19 12.47
C VAL A 620 -11.22 -20.48 11.19
N LEU A 621 -12.53 -20.45 11.29
CA LEU A 621 -13.41 -20.53 10.11
C LEU A 621 -13.21 -19.32 9.19
N PRO A 622 -13.53 -19.42 7.88
CA PRO A 622 -13.35 -18.33 6.92
C PRO A 622 -13.91 -16.98 7.40
N ASP A 623 -15.13 -16.97 7.92
CA ASP A 623 -15.80 -15.76 8.43
C ASP A 623 -15.12 -15.20 9.70
N GLY A 624 -14.45 -16.04 10.49
CA GLY A 624 -13.71 -15.67 11.70
C GLY A 624 -12.38 -14.96 11.43
N LYS A 625 -11.76 -15.19 10.25
CA LYS A 625 -10.44 -14.60 9.91
C LYS A 625 -10.46 -13.06 9.97
N ALA A 626 -11.52 -12.43 9.47
CA ALA A 626 -11.67 -10.97 9.52
C ALA A 626 -11.73 -10.43 10.96
N ALA A 627 -12.38 -11.15 11.89
CA ALA A 627 -12.43 -10.76 13.30
C ALA A 627 -11.05 -10.88 13.97
N VAL A 628 -10.29 -11.94 13.65
CA VAL A 628 -8.90 -12.09 14.12
C VAL A 628 -8.03 -10.93 13.63
N ILE A 629 -8.11 -10.56 12.35
CA ILE A 629 -7.37 -9.42 11.78
C ILE A 629 -7.70 -8.12 12.53
N LYS A 630 -8.99 -7.82 12.78
CA LYS A 630 -9.41 -6.66 13.58
C LYS A 630 -8.81 -6.63 14.98
N ASN A 631 -8.66 -7.79 15.62
CA ASN A 631 -8.03 -7.87 16.93
C ASN A 631 -6.50 -7.65 16.84
N LEU A 632 -5.84 -8.17 15.81
CA LEU A 632 -4.41 -7.94 15.58
C LEU A 632 -4.12 -6.45 15.30
N GLN A 633 -4.99 -5.76 14.57
CA GLN A 633 -4.87 -4.31 14.29
C GLN A 633 -4.86 -3.45 15.56
N LYS A 634 -5.49 -3.89 16.65
CA LYS A 634 -5.41 -3.19 17.95
C LYS A 634 -4.00 -3.23 18.56
N ARG A 635 -3.17 -4.20 18.17
CA ARG A 635 -1.78 -4.39 18.63
C ARG A 635 -0.77 -3.67 17.74
N GLY A 636 -1.06 -3.54 16.45
CA GLY A 636 -0.17 -2.92 15.50
C GLY A 636 -0.70 -3.00 14.08
N ARG A 637 -0.07 -2.30 13.15
CA ARG A 637 -0.46 -2.35 11.75
C ARG A 637 -0.26 -3.76 11.20
N THR A 638 -1.33 -4.33 10.71
CA THR A 638 -1.43 -5.74 10.33
C THR A 638 -1.62 -5.89 8.82
N ALA A 639 -0.79 -6.74 8.21
CA ALA A 639 -1.05 -7.23 6.86
C ALA A 639 -1.66 -8.63 6.93
N MET A 640 -2.62 -8.91 6.05
CA MET A 640 -3.11 -10.26 5.77
C MET A 640 -2.55 -10.73 4.44
N VAL A 641 -2.03 -11.96 4.40
CA VAL A 641 -1.53 -12.62 3.18
C VAL A 641 -2.35 -13.88 2.94
N GLY A 642 -2.93 -14.02 1.77
CA GLY A 642 -3.77 -15.15 1.39
C GLY A 642 -3.86 -15.34 -0.12
N ASP A 643 -4.54 -16.40 -0.57
CA ASP A 643 -4.81 -16.66 -1.99
C ASP A 643 -6.07 -15.96 -2.51
N GLY A 644 -6.87 -15.40 -1.63
CA GLY A 644 -8.03 -14.54 -1.90
C GLY A 644 -9.36 -15.23 -2.12
N ILE A 645 -9.43 -16.55 -2.28
CA ILE A 645 -10.71 -17.23 -2.51
C ILE A 645 -11.56 -17.22 -1.23
N ASN A 646 -10.97 -17.67 -0.13
CA ASN A 646 -11.64 -17.74 1.18
C ASN A 646 -11.29 -16.56 2.12
N ASP A 647 -10.28 -15.80 1.76
CA ASP A 647 -9.67 -14.77 2.61
C ASP A 647 -10.07 -13.33 2.23
N ALA A 648 -10.88 -13.15 1.18
CA ALA A 648 -11.26 -11.82 0.68
C ALA A 648 -11.76 -10.85 1.77
N PRO A 649 -12.62 -11.24 2.73
CA PRO A 649 -13.04 -10.35 3.82
C PRO A 649 -11.89 -9.98 4.77
N ALA A 650 -10.94 -10.90 5.02
CA ALA A 650 -9.78 -10.67 5.87
C ALA A 650 -8.73 -9.79 5.17
N LEU A 651 -8.51 -10.00 3.86
CA LEU A 651 -7.63 -9.19 3.01
C LEU A 651 -8.13 -7.73 2.95
N THR A 652 -9.42 -7.55 2.65
CA THR A 652 -10.03 -6.21 2.59
C THR A 652 -10.07 -5.51 3.96
N GLY A 653 -10.23 -6.29 5.04
CA GLY A 653 -10.31 -5.77 6.41
C GLY A 653 -8.98 -5.43 7.07
N ALA A 654 -7.85 -5.89 6.53
CA ALA A 654 -6.50 -5.63 7.05
C ALA A 654 -6.06 -4.18 6.75
N ASP A 655 -4.96 -3.70 7.40
CA ASP A 655 -4.33 -2.42 7.01
C ASP A 655 -3.68 -2.53 5.63
N ILE A 656 -3.25 -3.73 5.25
CA ILE A 656 -2.77 -4.10 3.92
C ILE A 656 -3.17 -5.55 3.63
N GLY A 657 -3.95 -5.76 2.57
CA GLY A 657 -4.20 -7.07 2.00
C GLY A 657 -3.16 -7.42 0.95
N ILE A 658 -2.56 -8.60 1.01
CA ILE A 658 -1.57 -9.10 0.06
C ILE A 658 -2.07 -10.42 -0.53
N ALA A 659 -2.41 -10.42 -1.81
CA ALA A 659 -2.76 -11.64 -2.54
C ALA A 659 -1.49 -12.29 -3.11
N ILE A 660 -1.36 -13.60 -2.92
CA ILE A 660 -0.22 -14.39 -3.41
C ILE A 660 -0.69 -15.34 -4.53
N GLY A 661 0.06 -15.33 -5.65
CA GLY A 661 -0.30 -16.12 -6.82
C GLY A 661 -1.53 -15.54 -7.54
N ALA A 662 -1.36 -14.73 -8.56
CA ALA A 662 -2.43 -14.04 -9.29
C ALA A 662 -3.38 -15.00 -10.03
N GLY A 663 -4.06 -15.91 -9.29
CA GLY A 663 -4.90 -16.97 -9.85
C GLY A 663 -6.40 -16.66 -9.92
N THR A 664 -6.91 -15.75 -9.08
CA THR A 664 -8.34 -15.47 -9.02
C THR A 664 -8.64 -13.98 -9.06
N ASP A 665 -9.68 -13.60 -9.83
CA ASP A 665 -10.14 -12.21 -9.92
C ASP A 665 -10.55 -11.67 -8.55
N VAL A 666 -11.10 -12.53 -7.67
CA VAL A 666 -11.52 -12.17 -6.32
C VAL A 666 -10.32 -11.76 -5.45
N ALA A 667 -9.17 -12.44 -5.57
CA ALA A 667 -7.94 -12.09 -4.87
C ALA A 667 -7.40 -10.73 -5.33
N VAL A 668 -7.36 -10.54 -6.65
CA VAL A 668 -6.91 -9.28 -7.26
C VAL A 668 -7.80 -8.13 -6.80
N ASP A 669 -9.13 -8.30 -6.75
CA ASP A 669 -10.05 -7.24 -6.36
C ASP A 669 -10.00 -6.91 -4.85
N SER A 670 -9.73 -7.89 -4.00
CA SER A 670 -9.77 -7.74 -2.53
C SER A 670 -8.47 -7.26 -1.91
N ALA A 671 -7.32 -7.42 -2.60
CA ALA A 671 -6.00 -7.10 -2.05
C ALA A 671 -5.53 -5.69 -2.45
N ASP A 672 -4.65 -5.11 -1.62
CA ASP A 672 -3.91 -3.88 -1.87
C ASP A 672 -2.62 -4.11 -2.65
N ILE A 673 -2.02 -5.28 -2.48
CA ILE A 673 -0.79 -5.73 -3.14
C ILE A 673 -1.06 -7.10 -3.75
N VAL A 674 -0.71 -7.27 -5.02
CA VAL A 674 -0.82 -8.54 -5.73
C VAL A 674 0.57 -9.03 -6.08
N LEU A 675 0.90 -10.24 -5.64
CA LEU A 675 2.15 -10.93 -5.95
C LEU A 675 1.88 -11.90 -7.11
N MET A 676 2.53 -11.65 -8.24
CA MET A 676 2.34 -12.45 -9.45
C MET A 676 2.90 -13.87 -9.33
N ASN A 677 3.96 -14.00 -8.54
CA ASN A 677 4.58 -15.27 -8.22
C ASN A 677 3.94 -15.86 -6.96
N SER A 678 3.90 -17.18 -6.88
CA SER A 678 3.42 -17.88 -5.68
C SER A 678 4.51 -18.03 -4.62
N ARG A 679 5.46 -17.08 -4.50
CA ARG A 679 6.56 -17.11 -3.53
C ARG A 679 6.25 -16.25 -2.31
N LEU A 680 6.42 -16.84 -1.13
CA LEU A 680 6.21 -16.10 0.13
C LEU A 680 7.31 -15.05 0.38
N THR A 681 8.51 -15.25 -0.16
CA THR A 681 9.61 -14.27 -0.13
C THR A 681 9.26 -12.95 -0.84
N ASP A 682 8.29 -12.92 -1.75
CA ASP A 682 7.85 -11.70 -2.40
C ASP A 682 7.07 -10.79 -1.42
N VAL A 683 6.50 -11.32 -0.33
CA VAL A 683 5.91 -10.53 0.76
C VAL A 683 6.99 -9.70 1.45
N SER A 684 8.11 -10.34 1.83
CA SER A 684 9.24 -9.62 2.43
C SER A 684 9.84 -8.60 1.46
N ALA A 685 9.94 -8.94 0.18
CA ALA A 685 10.41 -8.05 -0.89
C ALA A 685 9.50 -6.82 -1.08
N ALA A 686 8.18 -6.99 -1.04
CA ALA A 686 7.20 -5.90 -1.13
C ALA A 686 7.35 -4.91 0.03
N ILE A 687 7.46 -5.41 1.26
CA ILE A 687 7.66 -4.58 2.45
C ILE A 687 9.02 -3.86 2.40
N ARG A 688 10.07 -4.54 1.96
CA ARG A 688 11.43 -3.99 1.77
C ARG A 688 11.44 -2.86 0.75
N LEU A 689 10.80 -3.06 -0.40
CA LEU A 689 10.65 -2.05 -1.44
C LEU A 689 9.89 -0.83 -0.93
N SER A 690 8.77 -1.04 -0.23
CA SER A 690 8.00 0.03 0.40
C SER A 690 8.85 0.85 1.39
N ARG A 691 9.58 0.20 2.30
CA ARG A 691 10.49 0.87 3.25
C ARG A 691 11.57 1.68 2.55
N LYS A 692 12.13 1.15 1.47
CA LYS A 692 13.14 1.84 0.67
C LYS A 692 12.58 3.06 -0.04
N THR A 693 11.37 2.93 -0.62
CA THR A 693 10.65 4.04 -1.26
C THR A 693 10.30 5.13 -0.26
N LEU A 694 9.77 4.77 0.92
CA LEU A 694 9.50 5.73 1.99
C LEU A 694 10.76 6.47 2.47
N LYS A 695 11.88 5.77 2.59
CA LYS A 695 13.16 6.39 2.93
C LYS A 695 13.58 7.37 1.85
N ASN A 696 13.47 7.01 0.59
CA ASN A 696 13.78 7.86 -0.55
C ASN A 696 12.90 9.12 -0.59
N ILE A 697 11.58 8.98 -0.32
CA ILE A 697 10.66 10.12 -0.20
C ILE A 697 11.11 11.07 0.91
N ARG A 698 11.50 10.56 2.08
CA ARG A 698 11.99 11.39 3.20
C ARG A 698 13.31 12.10 2.85
N GLU A 699 14.22 11.44 2.17
CA GLU A 699 15.46 12.03 1.66
C GLU A 699 15.14 13.14 0.65
N ASN A 700 14.21 12.92 -0.28
CA ASN A 700 13.77 13.91 -1.25
C ASN A 700 13.15 15.14 -0.58
N LEU A 701 12.26 14.95 0.38
CA LEU A 701 11.64 16.04 1.14
C LEU A 701 12.69 16.81 1.95
N PHE A 702 13.65 16.10 2.58
CA PHE A 702 14.74 16.73 3.29
C PHE A 702 15.54 17.66 2.37
N TRP A 703 15.96 17.20 1.20
CA TRP A 703 16.71 18.03 0.26
C TRP A 703 15.88 19.18 -0.28
N ALA A 704 14.58 18.96 -0.59
CA ALA A 704 13.69 20.01 -1.06
C ALA A 704 13.54 21.16 -0.06
N PHE A 705 13.57 20.88 1.25
CA PHE A 705 13.52 21.90 2.30
C PHE A 705 14.89 22.46 2.65
N ALA A 706 15.93 21.64 2.69
CA ALA A 706 17.27 22.06 3.12
C ALA A 706 17.84 23.19 2.24
N TYR A 707 17.66 23.12 0.93
CA TYR A 707 18.07 24.20 0.02
C TYR A 707 17.41 25.53 0.37
N ASN A 708 16.10 25.51 0.61
CA ASN A 708 15.34 26.73 0.93
C ASN A 708 15.74 27.29 2.30
N ILE A 709 15.82 26.45 3.35
CA ILE A 709 16.17 26.87 4.72
C ILE A 709 17.57 27.49 4.77
N LEU A 710 18.53 26.93 4.03
CA LEU A 710 19.91 27.42 4.03
C LEU A 710 20.10 28.67 3.17
N LEU A 711 19.41 28.74 2.03
CA LEU A 711 19.68 29.78 1.04
C LEU A 711 18.78 31.03 1.15
N ILE A 712 17.57 30.94 1.72
CA ILE A 712 16.69 32.11 1.95
C ILE A 712 17.38 33.17 2.81
N PRO A 713 18.03 32.89 3.95
CA PRO A 713 18.76 33.88 4.73
C PRO A 713 19.91 34.51 3.96
N VAL A 714 20.61 33.73 3.11
CA VAL A 714 21.69 34.26 2.25
C VAL A 714 21.12 35.21 1.18
N ALA A 715 20.03 34.78 0.52
CA ALA A 715 19.30 35.57 -0.47
C ALA A 715 18.72 36.88 0.13
N ALA A 716 18.29 36.84 1.38
CA ALA A 716 17.80 37.99 2.12
C ALA A 716 18.91 38.96 2.56
N GLY A 717 20.20 38.66 2.28
CA GLY A 717 21.32 39.52 2.64
C GLY A 717 21.68 39.52 4.13
N VAL A 718 21.26 38.49 4.89
CA VAL A 718 21.57 38.34 6.34
C VAL A 718 23.08 38.18 6.58
N TYR A 719 23.81 37.65 5.62
CA TYR A 719 25.25 37.43 5.69
C TYR A 719 26.00 38.42 4.78
N PRO A 720 26.57 39.53 5.29
CA PRO A 720 27.17 40.58 4.46
C PRO A 720 28.34 40.10 3.57
N MET A 721 28.99 39.02 3.94
CA MET A 721 30.15 38.49 3.20
C MET A 721 29.75 37.57 2.02
N ILE A 722 28.50 37.15 1.94
CA ILE A 722 28.00 36.25 0.91
C ILE A 722 26.80 36.90 0.24
N SER A 723 26.98 37.49 -0.92
CA SER A 723 25.86 38.01 -1.72
C SER A 723 25.53 37.03 -2.84
N ILE A 724 24.24 36.69 -2.96
CA ILE A 724 23.71 35.90 -4.06
C ILE A 724 22.83 36.81 -4.90
N ASN A 725 23.11 36.90 -6.18
CA ASN A 725 22.26 37.59 -7.13
C ASN A 725 21.10 36.70 -7.62
N PRO A 726 20.06 37.24 -8.30
CA PRO A 726 18.92 36.48 -8.80
C PRO A 726 19.29 35.33 -9.72
N MET A 727 20.40 35.43 -10.47
CA MET A 727 20.92 34.38 -11.36
C MET A 727 21.33 33.12 -10.58
N TRP A 728 22.18 33.28 -9.56
CA TRP A 728 22.62 32.17 -8.72
C TRP A 728 21.46 31.56 -7.91
N SER A 729 20.49 32.38 -7.50
CA SER A 729 19.25 31.96 -6.85
C SER A 729 18.45 31.02 -7.77
N ALA A 730 18.28 31.37 -9.05
CA ALA A 730 17.59 30.54 -10.04
C ALA A 730 18.36 29.25 -10.36
N ALA A 731 19.70 29.33 -10.44
CA ALA A 731 20.53 28.14 -10.67
C ALA A 731 20.46 27.15 -9.49
N ALA A 732 20.55 27.63 -8.25
CA ALA A 732 20.43 26.79 -7.04
C ALA A 732 19.06 26.10 -6.96
N MET A 733 17.98 26.79 -7.30
CA MET A 733 16.63 26.25 -7.37
C MET A 733 16.52 25.11 -8.42
N ALA A 734 17.07 25.32 -9.63
CA ALA A 734 17.07 24.28 -10.66
C ALA A 734 17.84 23.03 -10.20
N LEU A 735 18.99 23.21 -9.53
CA LEU A 735 19.79 22.11 -8.99
C LEU A 735 19.05 21.30 -7.91
N SER A 736 18.24 21.95 -7.06
CA SER A 736 17.40 21.29 -6.07
C SER A 736 16.44 20.26 -6.70
N SER A 737 15.74 20.65 -7.79
CA SER A 737 14.83 19.74 -8.52
C SER A 737 15.58 18.57 -9.14
N VAL A 738 16.75 18.80 -9.73
CA VAL A 738 17.61 17.74 -10.30
C VAL A 738 18.06 16.77 -9.22
N THR A 739 18.46 17.25 -8.05
CA THR A 739 18.88 16.42 -6.91
C THR A 739 17.77 15.45 -6.49
N VAL A 740 16.55 15.93 -6.33
CA VAL A 740 15.38 15.12 -5.97
C VAL A 740 15.07 14.05 -7.02
N CYS A 741 15.08 14.42 -8.30
CA CYS A 741 14.83 13.47 -9.39
C CYS A 741 15.92 12.39 -9.46
N LEU A 742 17.19 12.75 -9.36
CA LEU A 742 18.30 11.79 -9.38
C LEU A 742 18.27 10.85 -8.17
N ASN A 743 17.91 11.36 -6.98
CA ASN A 743 17.76 10.53 -5.80
C ASN A 743 16.60 9.53 -5.97
N ALA A 744 15.47 9.93 -6.55
CA ALA A 744 14.37 9.01 -6.83
C ALA A 744 14.75 7.91 -7.84
N LEU A 745 15.48 8.27 -8.91
CA LEU A 745 15.96 7.32 -9.92
C LEU A 745 16.93 6.27 -9.35
N ARG A 746 17.59 6.52 -8.20
CA ARG A 746 18.41 5.52 -7.49
C ARG A 746 17.61 4.28 -7.08
N LEU A 747 16.28 4.37 -6.96
CA LEU A 747 15.43 3.21 -6.68
C LEU A 747 15.50 2.15 -7.78
N ASN A 748 15.77 2.51 -9.04
CA ASN A 748 15.95 1.55 -10.14
C ASN A 748 17.16 0.60 -9.93
N LEU A 749 18.11 1.00 -9.10
CA LEU A 749 19.29 0.18 -8.76
C LEU A 749 19.06 -0.71 -7.53
N PHE A 750 17.85 -0.65 -6.96
CA PHE A 750 17.53 -1.41 -5.74
C PHE A 750 17.16 -2.86 -6.06
N LYS A 751 17.85 -3.81 -5.43
CA LYS A 751 17.55 -5.24 -5.51
C LYS A 751 16.53 -5.61 -4.44
N VAL A 752 15.30 -5.93 -4.84
CA VAL A 752 14.17 -6.15 -3.91
C VAL A 752 14.32 -7.44 -3.08
N HIS A 753 15.01 -8.45 -3.60
CA HIS A 753 15.24 -9.74 -2.94
C HIS A 753 16.53 -9.79 -2.09
N ASP A 754 17.31 -8.68 -2.00
CA ASP A 754 18.51 -8.63 -1.17
C ASP A 754 18.14 -8.30 0.29
N SER A 755 18.06 -9.34 1.14
CA SER A 755 17.71 -9.23 2.57
C SER A 755 18.88 -8.76 3.46
N GLY A 756 20.11 -8.74 2.95
CA GLY A 756 21.32 -8.46 3.74
C GLY A 756 21.41 -7.04 4.35
N LYS A 757 20.55 -6.12 3.89
CA LYS A 757 20.50 -4.72 4.35
C LYS A 757 19.24 -4.37 5.14
N ASP A 758 18.44 -5.36 5.48
CA ASP A 758 17.21 -5.16 6.24
C ASP A 758 17.51 -4.65 7.66
N LYS A 759 16.63 -3.78 8.15
CA LYS A 759 16.72 -3.22 9.49
C LYS A 759 15.41 -3.41 10.23
N PRO A 760 15.46 -3.79 11.51
CA PRO A 760 14.25 -3.93 12.30
C PRO A 760 13.56 -2.58 12.50
N LEU A 761 12.22 -2.63 12.62
CA LEU A 761 11.40 -1.46 12.94
C LEU A 761 11.75 -0.90 14.33
N LYS A 762 11.79 0.43 14.46
CA LYS A 762 12.00 1.11 15.75
C LYS A 762 10.81 0.94 16.70
N LYS A 763 9.57 0.88 16.17
CA LYS A 763 8.35 0.59 16.92
C LYS A 763 7.95 -0.85 16.64
N LYS A 764 8.00 -1.71 17.66
CA LYS A 764 7.47 -3.08 17.61
C LYS A 764 5.96 -3.06 17.86
N ALA A 765 5.26 -4.13 17.48
CA ALA A 765 3.87 -4.36 17.88
C ALA A 765 3.76 -4.37 19.41
N LEU A 766 2.60 -3.98 19.94
CA LEU A 766 2.33 -4.08 21.38
C LEU A 766 2.34 -5.56 21.79
N LEU A 767 2.86 -5.86 22.98
CA LEU A 767 2.89 -7.21 23.53
C LEU A 767 1.46 -7.80 23.61
N PRO A 768 1.30 -9.15 23.52
CA PRO A 768 -0.01 -9.76 23.35
C PRO A 768 -0.96 -9.46 24.51
N ALA A 769 -2.10 -8.81 24.20
CA ALA A 769 -3.32 -9.04 24.95
C ALA A 769 -3.88 -10.40 24.48
N GLU A 770 -4.36 -11.23 25.38
CA GLU A 770 -4.98 -12.53 25.06
C GLU A 770 -6.08 -12.34 24.01
N VAL A 771 -6.02 -13.10 22.92
CA VAL A 771 -7.08 -13.11 21.91
C VAL A 771 -8.17 -14.05 22.44
N PRO A 772 -9.41 -13.59 22.69
CA PRO A 772 -10.49 -14.49 23.08
C PRO A 772 -10.78 -15.47 21.94
N GLY A 773 -10.67 -16.77 22.22
CA GLY A 773 -11.02 -17.84 21.28
C GLY A 773 -9.88 -18.73 20.80
N ALA A 774 -8.63 -18.52 21.21
CA ALA A 774 -7.53 -19.45 20.95
C ALA A 774 -7.15 -20.18 22.24
N GLU A 775 -7.52 -21.43 22.37
CA GLU A 775 -6.91 -22.34 23.36
C GLU A 775 -5.42 -22.50 22.99
N THR A 776 -4.55 -21.80 23.69
CA THR A 776 -3.10 -21.84 23.48
C THR A 776 -2.49 -23.05 24.18
N GLY A 777 -2.26 -24.10 23.42
CA GLY A 777 -1.49 -25.25 23.87
C GLY A 777 0.02 -25.07 23.79
N THR A 778 0.62 -24.09 24.44
CA THR A 778 2.08 -24.07 24.73
C THR A 778 2.46 -23.03 25.81
N ALA A 779 1.72 -23.02 26.91
CA ALA A 779 2.08 -22.22 28.09
C ALA A 779 2.01 -23.02 29.41
N ILE A 780 2.13 -24.35 29.34
CA ILE A 780 2.01 -25.20 30.55
C ILE A 780 3.32 -25.32 31.34
N GLU A 781 4.46 -24.91 30.84
CA GLU A 781 5.72 -25.07 31.59
C GLU A 781 6.32 -23.78 32.22
N LYS A 782 5.61 -22.65 32.21
CA LYS A 782 6.09 -21.43 32.89
C LYS A 782 5.07 -20.72 33.81
N LYS A 783 3.95 -21.38 34.19
CA LYS A 783 2.91 -20.78 35.01
C LYS A 783 2.90 -21.22 36.49
N GLU A 784 3.97 -21.78 37.02
CA GLU A 784 4.07 -22.07 38.48
C GLU A 784 4.72 -20.94 39.31
N ALA A 785 5.01 -19.75 38.71
CA ALA A 785 5.62 -18.66 39.46
C ALA A 785 4.95 -17.26 39.29
N ALA A 786 3.70 -17.17 38.81
CA ALA A 786 2.97 -15.90 38.75
C ALA A 786 1.85 -15.91 39.80
N GLY A 787 2.03 -15.15 40.89
CA GLY A 787 1.03 -14.93 41.93
C GLY A 787 -0.31 -14.41 41.39
N LYS A 788 -1.42 -14.77 42.05
CA LYS A 788 -2.78 -14.28 41.70
C LYS A 788 -2.80 -12.74 41.73
N GLU A 789 -3.25 -12.14 40.66
CA GLU A 789 -3.50 -10.69 40.61
C GLU A 789 -4.63 -10.33 41.57
N ARG A 790 -4.45 -9.29 42.40
CA ARG A 790 -5.45 -8.80 43.35
C ARG A 790 -5.83 -7.36 43.01
N ALA A 791 -7.11 -7.06 43.12
CA ALA A 791 -7.62 -5.69 42.98
C ALA A 791 -7.58 -4.96 44.34
N ALA A 792 -7.14 -3.72 44.33
CA ALA A 792 -7.19 -2.82 45.49
C ALA A 792 -7.88 -1.50 45.09
N ILE A 793 -8.65 -0.95 46.02
CA ILE A 793 -9.28 0.37 45.86
C ILE A 793 -8.57 1.35 46.77
N ILE A 794 -8.04 2.42 46.23
CA ILE A 794 -7.36 3.48 46.97
C ILE A 794 -8.24 4.73 46.95
N SER A 795 -8.37 5.38 48.08
CA SER A 795 -9.05 6.67 48.20
C SER A 795 -8.02 7.80 48.21
N VAL A 796 -8.18 8.75 47.31
CA VAL A 796 -7.27 9.89 47.07
C VAL A 796 -8.07 11.19 47.08
N GLU A 797 -7.61 12.18 47.83
CA GLU A 797 -8.22 13.50 47.88
C GLU A 797 -7.34 14.52 47.16
N GLY A 798 -7.97 15.49 46.46
CA GLY A 798 -7.28 16.55 45.75
C GLY A 798 -7.30 16.39 44.21
N MET A 799 -7.87 15.29 43.67
CA MET A 799 -8.09 15.15 42.23
C MET A 799 -9.33 15.97 41.84
N THR A 800 -9.18 16.91 40.92
CA THR A 800 -10.26 17.82 40.49
C THR A 800 -10.55 17.77 38.98
N CYS A 801 -9.77 17.04 38.18
CA CYS A 801 -9.92 16.94 36.72
C CYS A 801 -9.21 15.70 36.15
N GLU A 802 -9.48 15.36 34.92
CA GLU A 802 -8.88 14.22 34.17
C GLU A 802 -7.34 14.26 34.13
N ILE A 803 -6.71 15.43 34.15
CA ILE A 803 -5.24 15.55 34.20
C ILE A 803 -4.72 15.06 35.56
N CYS A 804 -5.46 15.32 36.66
CA CYS A 804 -5.13 14.81 38.00
C CYS A 804 -5.21 13.28 38.06
N GLU A 805 -6.20 12.66 37.39
CA GLU A 805 -6.30 11.22 37.28
C GLU A 805 -5.03 10.61 36.66
N HIS A 806 -4.59 11.15 35.51
CA HIS A 806 -3.38 10.68 34.84
C HIS A 806 -2.11 10.87 35.69
N HIS A 807 -2.02 11.91 36.48
CA HIS A 807 -0.89 12.11 37.40
C HIS A 807 -0.84 11.01 38.48
N VAL A 808 -1.99 10.73 39.12
CA VAL A 808 -2.08 9.69 40.16
C VAL A 808 -1.88 8.30 39.57
N GLU A 809 -2.48 7.99 38.40
CA GLU A 809 -2.27 6.72 37.69
C GLU A 809 -0.80 6.47 37.38
N ASN A 810 -0.11 7.49 36.82
CA ASN A 810 1.30 7.39 36.47
C ASN A 810 2.22 7.28 37.69
N ALA A 811 1.85 7.86 38.84
CA ALA A 811 2.59 7.72 40.07
C ALA A 811 2.48 6.26 40.61
N LEU A 812 1.27 5.71 40.60
CA LEU A 812 1.02 4.33 41.04
C LEU A 812 1.62 3.25 40.13
N LYS A 813 1.58 3.44 38.82
CA LYS A 813 2.18 2.52 37.81
C LYS A 813 3.70 2.41 37.93
N LYS A 814 4.38 3.33 38.60
CA LYS A 814 5.83 3.24 38.88
C LYS A 814 6.18 2.27 40.01
N ILE A 815 5.20 1.84 40.82
CA ILE A 815 5.40 0.93 41.96
C ILE A 815 5.56 -0.49 41.45
N LYS A 816 6.64 -1.17 41.82
CA LYS A 816 6.90 -2.55 41.44
C LYS A 816 5.78 -3.46 41.95
N GLY A 817 5.10 -4.17 41.05
CA GLY A 817 4.00 -5.06 41.40
C GLY A 817 2.61 -4.48 41.08
N VAL A 818 2.48 -3.20 40.74
CA VAL A 818 1.25 -2.62 40.20
C VAL A 818 1.18 -2.91 38.68
N VAL A 819 0.09 -3.55 38.27
CA VAL A 819 -0.17 -3.94 36.87
C VAL A 819 -0.96 -2.84 36.18
N GLU A 820 -2.01 -2.35 36.81
CA GLU A 820 -2.88 -1.28 36.30
C GLU A 820 -3.35 -0.39 37.44
N ALA A 821 -3.54 0.90 37.18
CA ALA A 821 -4.20 1.84 38.06
C ALA A 821 -5.11 2.73 37.23
N LYS A 822 -6.37 2.89 37.63
CA LYS A 822 -7.38 3.73 36.99
C LYS A 822 -8.04 4.62 38.05
N ALA A 823 -7.81 5.93 37.93
CA ALA A 823 -8.32 6.95 38.84
C ALA A 823 -9.64 7.55 38.31
N ASP A 824 -10.45 8.03 39.26
CA ASP A 824 -11.72 8.75 38.99
C ASP A 824 -11.80 9.96 39.92
N HIS A 825 -11.64 11.15 39.35
CA HIS A 825 -11.64 12.41 40.08
C HIS A 825 -13.03 12.76 40.65
N THR A 826 -14.12 12.23 40.08
CA THR A 826 -15.49 12.49 40.56
C THR A 826 -15.81 11.75 41.85
N THR A 827 -15.24 10.56 42.02
CA THR A 827 -15.42 9.73 43.20
C THR A 827 -14.25 9.77 44.19
N GLY A 828 -13.10 10.31 43.75
CA GLY A 828 -11.86 10.32 44.56
C GLY A 828 -11.27 8.92 44.77
N LYS A 829 -11.62 7.92 43.92
CA LYS A 829 -11.18 6.54 44.05
C LYS A 829 -10.24 6.16 42.91
N VAL A 830 -9.29 5.28 43.23
CA VAL A 830 -8.38 4.68 42.24
C VAL A 830 -8.49 3.17 42.36
N ASN A 831 -8.90 2.50 41.30
CA ASN A 831 -8.88 1.05 41.14
C ASN A 831 -7.49 0.61 40.66
N MET A 832 -6.80 -0.19 41.49
CA MET A 832 -5.45 -0.65 41.23
C MET A 832 -5.40 -2.17 41.21
N THR A 833 -4.78 -2.76 40.15
CA THR A 833 -4.55 -4.19 40.03
C THR A 833 -3.08 -4.50 40.29
N CYS A 834 -2.80 -5.48 41.16
CA CYS A 834 -1.45 -5.81 41.60
C CYS A 834 -1.14 -7.28 41.38
N SER A 835 0.07 -7.60 40.91
CA SER A 835 0.62 -8.97 40.84
C SER A 835 1.26 -9.44 42.15
N ALA A 836 1.50 -8.53 43.10
CA ALA A 836 1.93 -8.76 44.48
C ALA A 836 1.39 -7.60 45.31
N ASP A 837 1.06 -7.89 46.61
CA ASP A 837 0.48 -6.87 47.49
C ASP A 837 1.53 -5.73 47.70
N PRO A 838 1.27 -4.53 47.21
CA PRO A 838 2.19 -3.41 47.40
C PRO A 838 2.14 -2.95 48.85
N ASN A 839 3.27 -2.57 49.41
CA ASN A 839 3.33 -1.99 50.74
C ASN A 839 2.55 -0.66 50.76
N GLU A 840 1.60 -0.54 51.69
CA GLU A 840 0.73 0.63 51.83
C GLU A 840 1.53 1.95 51.99
N GLU A 841 2.69 1.92 52.67
CA GLU A 841 3.59 3.07 52.79
C GLU A 841 4.18 3.50 51.42
N THR A 842 4.44 2.56 50.53
CA THR A 842 4.96 2.86 49.19
C THR A 842 3.86 3.54 48.35
N VAL A 843 2.63 3.05 48.46
CA VAL A 843 1.47 3.65 47.76
C VAL A 843 1.19 5.07 48.30
N LYS A 844 1.19 5.22 49.63
CA LYS A 844 1.01 6.52 50.26
C LYS A 844 2.09 7.52 49.84
N LYS A 845 3.35 7.08 49.83
CA LYS A 845 4.49 7.89 49.39
C LYS A 845 4.36 8.34 47.93
N ALA A 846 3.97 7.44 47.03
CA ALA A 846 3.83 7.76 45.60
C ALA A 846 2.70 8.77 45.34
N ILE A 847 1.59 8.68 46.08
CA ILE A 847 0.46 9.62 45.99
C ILE A 847 0.87 10.99 46.57
N SER A 848 1.60 11.01 47.71
CA SER A 848 2.06 12.24 48.33
C SER A 848 3.17 12.96 47.48
N GLU A 849 4.05 12.22 46.82
CA GLU A 849 5.04 12.76 45.90
C GLU A 849 4.41 13.33 44.62
N ALA A 850 3.20 12.95 44.30
CA ALA A 850 2.40 13.49 43.20
C ALA A 850 1.50 14.67 43.64
N ASP A 851 1.68 15.20 44.85
CA ASP A 851 0.94 16.32 45.48
C ASP A 851 -0.55 16.06 45.76
N TYR A 852 -0.92 14.77 46.02
CA TYR A 852 -2.29 14.38 46.42
C TYR A 852 -2.32 13.77 47.82
N ILE A 853 -3.50 13.79 48.43
CA ILE A 853 -3.69 13.27 49.80
C ILE A 853 -4.19 11.82 49.76
N TYR A 854 -3.40 10.89 50.28
CA TYR A 854 -3.81 9.50 50.50
C TYR A 854 -4.73 9.36 51.69
N LYS A 855 -5.90 8.67 51.54
CA LYS A 855 -6.90 8.45 52.61
C LYS A 855 -7.07 6.99 53.01
N GLY A 856 -6.54 6.04 52.28
CA GLY A 856 -6.59 4.63 52.62
C GLY A 856 -6.64 3.71 51.38
N MET A 857 -6.30 2.44 51.58
CA MET A 857 -6.36 1.37 50.59
C MET A 857 -7.12 0.18 51.15
N VAL A 858 -8.03 -0.38 50.38
CA VAL A 858 -8.87 -1.53 50.77
C VAL A 858 -8.78 -2.61 49.68
N PHE A 859 -8.55 -3.86 50.07
CA PHE A 859 -8.69 -5.01 49.19
C PHE A 859 -10.13 -5.54 49.32
N PRO A 860 -10.96 -5.51 48.25
CA PRO A 860 -12.31 -6.07 48.29
C PRO A 860 -12.22 -7.57 48.54
N LYS A 861 -13.04 -8.09 49.50
CA LYS A 861 -13.24 -9.54 49.66
C LYS A 861 -13.97 -10.07 48.41
N GLU A 862 -13.46 -11.10 47.77
CA GLU A 862 -14.18 -11.83 46.69
C GLU A 862 -15.52 -12.34 47.26
N GLU A 863 -16.64 -11.75 46.87
CA GLU A 863 -17.96 -12.37 47.02
C GLU A 863 -18.08 -13.41 45.88
N MET A 864 -18.29 -14.68 46.24
CA MET A 864 -18.58 -15.76 45.27
C MET A 864 -19.92 -15.42 44.61
N LYS A 865 -19.89 -14.98 43.36
CA LYS A 865 -21.08 -14.79 42.53
C LYS A 865 -21.63 -16.18 42.17
N MET A 866 -22.86 -16.48 42.55
CA MET A 866 -23.53 -17.71 42.15
C MET A 866 -23.93 -17.63 40.67
N LYS A 867 -23.78 -18.74 39.94
CA LYS A 867 -24.25 -18.82 38.56
C LYS A 867 -25.33 -19.87 38.48
N GLU A 868 -26.45 -19.56 37.86
CA GLU A 868 -27.55 -20.48 37.60
C GLU A 868 -27.88 -20.53 36.12
N THR A 869 -28.20 -21.71 35.58
CA THR A 869 -28.54 -21.87 34.16
C THR A 869 -30.03 -22.21 34.03
N VAL A 870 -30.77 -21.38 33.29
CA VAL A 870 -32.21 -21.49 33.03
C VAL A 870 -32.43 -22.05 31.64
N LYS A 871 -33.21 -23.12 31.50
CA LYS A 871 -33.63 -23.65 30.21
C LYS A 871 -34.97 -23.07 29.78
N ILE A 872 -35.05 -22.57 28.56
CA ILE A 872 -36.21 -21.83 28.00
C ILE A 872 -36.54 -22.36 26.60
N GLU A 873 -37.82 -22.74 26.40
CA GLU A 873 -38.32 -23.13 25.08
C GLU A 873 -39.10 -22.00 24.42
N GLY A 874 -39.04 -21.93 23.09
CA GLY A 874 -39.83 -20.99 22.26
C GLY A 874 -39.08 -19.76 21.77
N MET A 875 -37.81 -19.58 22.13
CA MET A 875 -36.96 -18.52 21.57
C MET A 875 -36.48 -18.92 20.15
N MET A 876 -36.74 -18.09 19.15
CA MET A 876 -36.42 -18.42 17.74
C MET A 876 -35.46 -17.42 17.07
N CYS A 877 -35.06 -16.35 17.72
CA CYS A 877 -34.20 -15.30 17.12
C CYS A 877 -33.58 -14.38 18.18
N GLY A 878 -32.57 -13.60 17.78
CA GLY A 878 -31.89 -12.63 18.65
C GLY A 878 -32.80 -11.54 19.26
N HIS A 879 -33.98 -11.31 18.72
CA HIS A 879 -35.00 -10.41 19.35
C HIS A 879 -35.64 -11.05 20.58
N CYS A 880 -35.84 -12.36 20.53
CA CYS A 880 -36.34 -13.15 21.66
C CYS A 880 -35.30 -13.15 22.80
N GLU A 881 -33.99 -13.29 22.47
CA GLU A 881 -32.91 -13.22 23.47
C GLU A 881 -32.91 -11.89 24.20
N ALA A 882 -33.00 -10.77 23.46
CA ALA A 882 -33.00 -9.43 24.03
C ALA A 882 -34.19 -9.17 24.94
N ALA A 883 -35.37 -9.73 24.60
CA ALA A 883 -36.58 -9.58 25.39
C ALA A 883 -36.48 -10.36 26.71
N VAL A 884 -36.03 -11.63 26.64
CA VAL A 884 -35.82 -12.51 27.82
C VAL A 884 -34.70 -11.96 28.71
N LYS A 885 -33.58 -11.56 28.12
CA LYS A 885 -32.46 -10.94 28.84
C LYS A 885 -32.90 -9.73 29.67
N LYS A 886 -33.62 -8.81 29.04
CA LYS A 886 -34.12 -7.60 29.72
C LYS A 886 -35.10 -7.93 30.86
N SER A 887 -35.90 -8.99 30.74
CA SER A 887 -36.86 -9.41 31.78
C SER A 887 -36.12 -10.07 32.92
N LEU A 888 -35.11 -10.88 32.70
CA LEU A 888 -34.31 -11.55 33.74
C LEU A 888 -33.39 -10.56 34.46
N GLU A 889 -32.77 -9.62 33.78
CA GLU A 889 -31.94 -8.58 34.41
C GLU A 889 -32.76 -7.52 35.20
N ALA A 890 -34.07 -7.50 35.06
CA ALA A 890 -34.95 -6.67 35.86
C ALA A 890 -35.29 -7.26 37.25
N ILE A 891 -34.91 -8.53 37.53
CA ILE A 891 -35.11 -9.20 38.80
C ILE A 891 -34.05 -8.69 39.79
N ASP A 892 -34.47 -8.28 40.98
CA ASP A 892 -33.57 -7.82 42.05
C ASP A 892 -32.72 -8.98 42.59
N GLY A 893 -31.41 -8.91 42.33
CA GLY A 893 -30.44 -9.97 42.62
C GLY A 893 -29.81 -10.61 41.39
N VAL A 894 -30.29 -10.32 40.16
CA VAL A 894 -29.66 -10.75 38.92
C VAL A 894 -28.77 -9.61 38.44
N ASP A 895 -27.44 -9.81 38.48
CA ASP A 895 -26.48 -8.81 37.99
C ASP A 895 -26.36 -8.81 36.47
N ARG A 896 -26.47 -10.02 35.87
CA ARG A 896 -26.33 -10.22 34.43
C ARG A 896 -27.01 -11.49 33.98
N ALA A 897 -27.66 -11.46 32.81
CA ALA A 897 -28.21 -12.62 32.12
C ALA A 897 -27.59 -12.77 30.72
N GLU A 898 -27.04 -13.93 30.42
CA GLU A 898 -26.56 -14.28 29.08
C GLU A 898 -27.53 -15.29 28.47
N VAL A 899 -28.30 -14.85 27.47
CA VAL A 899 -29.40 -15.63 26.86
C VAL A 899 -29.01 -16.04 25.43
N SER A 900 -29.24 -17.30 25.08
CA SER A 900 -29.03 -17.83 23.75
C SER A 900 -30.25 -18.60 23.23
N HIS A 901 -30.78 -18.20 22.08
CA HIS A 901 -31.88 -18.88 21.40
C HIS A 901 -31.42 -20.18 20.71
N GLU A 902 -30.15 -20.29 20.34
CA GLU A 902 -29.58 -21.47 19.68
C GLU A 902 -29.49 -22.66 20.66
N THR A 903 -29.14 -22.39 21.93
CA THR A 903 -29.07 -23.42 22.99
C THR A 903 -30.33 -23.53 23.82
N GLY A 904 -31.25 -22.56 23.72
CA GLY A 904 -32.46 -22.48 24.55
C GLY A 904 -32.15 -22.25 26.03
N THR A 905 -31.04 -21.54 26.35
CA THR A 905 -30.57 -21.34 27.72
C THR A 905 -30.33 -19.88 28.04
N ALA A 906 -30.48 -19.54 29.33
CA ALA A 906 -30.07 -18.28 29.93
C ALA A 906 -29.17 -18.54 31.16
N VAL A 907 -27.93 -18.02 31.15
CA VAL A 907 -27.01 -18.11 32.31
C VAL A 907 -27.13 -16.84 33.13
N LEU A 908 -27.56 -16.96 34.37
CA LEU A 908 -27.72 -15.87 35.30
C LEU A 908 -26.47 -15.76 36.19
N THR A 909 -26.01 -14.55 36.42
CA THR A 909 -25.00 -14.21 37.42
C THR A 909 -25.70 -13.45 38.52
N LEU A 910 -25.70 -14.02 39.73
CA LEU A 910 -26.51 -13.56 40.88
C LEU A 910 -25.62 -12.94 41.95
N SER A 911 -26.05 -11.80 42.52
CA SER A 911 -25.47 -11.16 43.71
C SER A 911 -26.13 -11.62 44.99
N LYS A 912 -27.33 -12.22 44.90
CA LYS A 912 -28.04 -12.87 46.03
C LYS A 912 -28.92 -14.00 45.48
N GLU A 913 -29.35 -14.89 46.34
CA GLU A 913 -30.26 -16.00 45.98
C GLU A 913 -31.59 -15.44 45.45
N VAL A 914 -32.01 -15.85 44.26
CA VAL A 914 -33.25 -15.43 43.59
C VAL A 914 -34.21 -16.62 43.57
N ALA A 915 -35.50 -16.38 43.88
CA ALA A 915 -36.51 -17.42 43.93
C ALA A 915 -36.82 -17.93 42.50
N ASP A 916 -36.81 -19.26 42.30
CA ASP A 916 -37.12 -19.92 41.01
C ASP A 916 -38.46 -19.46 40.40
N ALA A 917 -39.43 -19.09 41.30
CA ALA A 917 -40.74 -18.55 40.87
C ALA A 917 -40.64 -17.18 40.18
N ASP A 918 -39.71 -16.34 40.61
CA ASP A 918 -39.52 -15.00 39.98
C ASP A 918 -38.84 -15.12 38.63
N VAL A 919 -37.86 -16.01 38.49
CA VAL A 919 -37.19 -16.33 37.22
C VAL A 919 -38.18 -16.96 36.22
N ARG A 920 -39.00 -17.90 36.70
CA ARG A 920 -40.05 -18.51 35.87
C ARG A 920 -41.04 -17.45 35.38
N LYS A 921 -41.53 -16.61 36.26
CA LYS A 921 -42.46 -15.54 35.92
C LYS A 921 -41.87 -14.57 34.89
N ALA A 922 -40.63 -14.18 35.02
CA ALA A 922 -39.95 -13.29 34.12
C ALA A 922 -39.81 -13.82 32.70
N VAL A 923 -39.68 -15.15 32.54
CA VAL A 923 -39.65 -15.85 31.27
C VAL A 923 -41.05 -15.97 30.66
N GLU A 924 -42.03 -16.44 31.49
CA GLU A 924 -43.42 -16.67 31.06
C GLU A 924 -44.18 -15.37 30.74
N ASP A 925 -43.89 -14.25 31.41
CA ASP A 925 -44.42 -12.91 31.09
C ASP A 925 -44.00 -12.39 29.69
N LYS A 926 -43.11 -13.08 29.03
CA LYS A 926 -42.66 -12.81 27.67
C LYS A 926 -43.14 -13.85 26.64
N ASP A 927 -44.13 -14.66 27.03
CA ASP A 927 -44.71 -15.73 26.19
C ASP A 927 -43.73 -16.84 25.82
N TYR A 928 -42.65 -17.07 26.64
CA TYR A 928 -41.74 -18.20 26.50
C TYR A 928 -41.97 -19.25 27.59
N LYS A 929 -41.68 -20.50 27.25
CA LYS A 929 -41.89 -21.59 28.22
C LYS A 929 -40.64 -21.82 29.06
N PHE A 930 -40.77 -21.66 30.38
CA PHE A 930 -39.74 -22.04 31.34
C PHE A 930 -39.70 -23.56 31.48
N VAL A 931 -38.52 -24.20 31.42
CA VAL A 931 -38.32 -25.66 31.49
C VAL A 931 -37.70 -26.07 32.83
N SER A 932 -36.52 -25.56 33.14
CA SER A 932 -35.80 -25.90 34.39
C SER A 932 -34.75 -24.85 34.73
N ILE A 933 -34.33 -24.86 36.01
CA ILE A 933 -33.16 -24.14 36.51
C ILE A 933 -32.14 -25.18 37.02
N GLU A 934 -30.88 -25.01 36.65
CA GLU A 934 -29.72 -25.78 37.11
C GLU A 934 -28.84 -24.82 37.95
N LYS A 935 -28.68 -25.12 39.26
CA LYS A 935 -27.92 -24.27 40.23
C LYS A 935 -26.47 -24.71 40.30
#